data_6c029f6c930fce2274beac0e784dbb4c
#
_entry.id   6c029f6c930fce2274beac0e784dbb4c
#
_cell.length_a   1.000
_cell.length_b   1.000
_cell.length_c   1.000
_cell.angle_alpha   90.00
_cell.angle_beta   90.00
_cell.angle_gamma   90.00
#
_symmetry.space_group_name_H-M   'P 1'
#
loop_
_entity.id
_entity.type
_entity.pdbx_description
1 polymer ?
#
loop_
_entity_poly.entity_id
_entity_poly.type
_entity_poly.pdbx_seq_one_letter_code
_entity_poly.pdbx_strand_id
1 'polypeptide(L)'
;MRPLHLALIWHMHQPYYKDDPTGTYLLPWVRLRSSKDYLKMAVLLEAYPRLRQTFNLVPSLLTQIDDYANGSPKELFGDLSRKPADELTPEERSFLLRWMREPARFLRVQASPRYVELAVRSEAEGFTVQDLRDLQVWYNLAWCDPAWGEHDTALSALKAKDRHFTEDDKKALFAAQLDAVRRVIPTYSELARRGQVELTFSPTYHPILPLLCGLETAREALPGIELPARGFRHPEDGARQLELGRAEFQRLTGVRPRGLWPPEMAVAEDMVRLAIEAGVDWFVGDEDVLSRSLDSPLTRHDHGRPDRPELLYEPWALERGSASVAAVFRDNVLSNRIGFEYQRMPARDAVRDFMSSLRQIRDQQGDERDFLVAVALDGENPWDFYPREGHDFLNLLYEELQGAHDIVCTTVSDFLDSHPHRRHLPRLHAGSWIGASFDTWVGDPEHSLAWSLLAETRDWLVGFQAENPEHPALEEAWREINICEGSDWFWWFSRKHDSGMDAIWDEQFRMHLRNVYKLVGAKCPSELFHPVMERRALEERHLPQAPITPDGPDDPIWEKAGRYEVGTGFGALHRPAELVEKVLYGGDAKRLHVRIDSQLSPEELASTRTEFWIYVSGGAGGGAVGEPLESPLRPPVSAELGFEPRAVIRLAGGEVTLGRLDGSSATAVPTLRERSSHPLSFSIPFAALEKAPGEPMQLALVVTRNGRDVEHVPPIGALSLRVPRGAGGAETGPSGPLRVLIAAAEVAPFAKAGGVADVTAALAKELRRQGQDVRLVLPRYRQVSAERHGLRTAVAGLGVRLGGETLECSILEGRLGDVPVYFVDCPSLYDRDGMYGYEDDDARFVYFSRAVIEMLRPLEFVPDVIHVHDWHTALVPNLLERLYASDPALSRVATVLTLHNLAFQGVFGPRSLGLAELDRWGLIRVGIPHLDDVVSFLG
;
A
#
# COMPACT_ATOMS: atom_id res chain seq x y z
N MET A 1 17.39 -32.10 33.68
CA MET A 1 16.71 -30.86 33.19
C MET A 1 15.38 -31.26 32.59
N ARG A 2 14.33 -30.51 32.90
CA ARG A 2 12.98 -30.67 32.34
C ARG A 2 12.96 -30.27 30.85
N PRO A 3 12.03 -30.79 30.06
CA PRO A 3 11.85 -30.34 28.69
C PRO A 3 11.36 -28.87 28.69
N LEU A 4 11.71 -28.14 27.64
CA LEU A 4 11.14 -26.83 27.37
C LEU A 4 9.82 -27.01 26.65
N HIS A 5 8.78 -26.25 27.03
CA HIS A 5 7.52 -26.22 26.32
C HIS A 5 7.52 -25.09 25.29
N LEU A 6 7.14 -25.42 24.05
CA LEU A 6 7.06 -24.49 22.94
C LEU A 6 5.62 -24.43 22.43
N ALA A 7 5.02 -23.25 22.42
CA ALA A 7 3.77 -22.96 21.75
C ALA A 7 4.06 -22.16 20.47
N LEU A 8 3.82 -22.79 19.31
CA LEU A 8 3.77 -22.09 18.02
C LEU A 8 2.34 -21.64 17.80
N ILE A 9 2.15 -20.32 17.64
CA ILE A 9 0.84 -19.70 17.52
C ILE A 9 0.79 -18.93 16.18
N TRP A 10 -0.06 -19.38 15.27
CA TRP A 10 -0.18 -18.83 13.92
C TRP A 10 -1.45 -18.03 13.80
N HIS A 11 -1.33 -16.77 13.39
CA HIS A 11 -2.46 -15.88 13.13
C HIS A 11 -2.86 -15.94 11.65
N MET A 12 -4.14 -16.23 11.37
CA MET A 12 -4.71 -16.31 10.03
C MET A 12 -5.83 -15.29 9.92
N HIS A 13 -5.61 -14.26 9.11
CA HIS A 13 -6.55 -13.14 8.98
C HIS A 13 -6.64 -12.63 7.54
N GLN A 14 -7.83 -12.19 7.17
CA GLN A 14 -8.08 -11.31 6.03
C GLN A 14 -9.16 -10.29 6.39
N PRO A 15 -9.01 -9.03 5.91
CA PRO A 15 -10.06 -8.03 5.97
C PRO A 15 -11.35 -8.52 5.30
N TYR A 16 -12.46 -7.84 5.58
CA TYR A 16 -13.71 -8.16 4.94
C TYR A 16 -13.81 -7.45 3.58
N TYR A 17 -13.76 -8.22 2.48
CA TYR A 17 -13.64 -7.69 1.12
C TYR A 17 -14.96 -7.59 0.34
N LYS A 18 -16.07 -8.04 0.92
CA LYS A 18 -17.34 -8.14 0.23
C LYS A 18 -18.17 -6.88 0.39
N ASP A 19 -18.64 -6.33 -0.72
CA ASP A 19 -19.75 -5.39 -0.74
C ASP A 19 -21.05 -6.18 -0.54
N ASP A 20 -21.61 -6.17 0.67
CA ASP A 20 -22.79 -6.98 1.02
C ASP A 20 -24.02 -6.68 0.14
N PRO A 21 -24.37 -5.40 -0.17
CA PRO A 21 -25.51 -5.11 -1.04
C PRO A 21 -25.40 -5.68 -2.46
N THR A 22 -24.20 -5.78 -3.04
CA THR A 22 -24.01 -6.34 -4.39
C THR A 22 -23.59 -7.80 -4.37
N GLY A 23 -23.10 -8.29 -3.24
CA GLY A 23 -22.53 -9.64 -3.08
C GLY A 23 -21.19 -9.81 -3.76
N THR A 24 -20.46 -8.71 -4.07
CA THR A 24 -19.23 -8.73 -4.84
C THR A 24 -18.00 -8.58 -3.95
N TYR A 25 -17.04 -9.48 -4.08
CA TYR A 25 -15.70 -9.36 -3.50
C TYR A 25 -14.84 -8.43 -4.35
N LEU A 26 -14.33 -7.37 -3.75
CA LEU A 26 -13.52 -6.38 -4.46
C LEU A 26 -12.05 -6.80 -4.58
N LEU A 27 -11.55 -7.58 -3.63
CA LEU A 27 -10.19 -8.10 -3.60
C LEU A 27 -10.18 -9.64 -3.50
N PRO A 28 -9.20 -10.33 -4.10
CA PRO A 28 -9.21 -11.79 -4.28
C PRO A 28 -8.50 -12.56 -3.16
N TRP A 29 -8.01 -11.86 -2.11
CA TRP A 29 -7.01 -12.40 -1.19
C TRP A 29 -7.48 -13.64 -0.43
N VAL A 30 -8.78 -13.74 -0.06
CA VAL A 30 -9.31 -14.93 0.61
C VAL A 30 -9.11 -16.18 -0.25
N ARG A 31 -9.47 -16.13 -1.54
CA ARG A 31 -9.31 -17.27 -2.46
C ARG A 31 -7.83 -17.58 -2.70
N LEU A 32 -7.02 -16.54 -2.96
CA LEU A 32 -5.61 -16.70 -3.28
C LEU A 32 -4.83 -17.23 -2.07
N ARG A 33 -5.02 -16.67 -0.88
CA ARG A 33 -4.37 -17.14 0.35
C ARG A 33 -4.85 -18.53 0.79
N SER A 34 -6.12 -18.86 0.56
CA SER A 34 -6.63 -20.22 0.83
C SER A 34 -5.95 -21.27 -0.02
N SER A 35 -5.70 -20.98 -1.31
CA SER A 35 -5.05 -21.90 -2.23
C SER A 35 -3.52 -21.94 -2.06
N LYS A 36 -2.94 -21.07 -1.24
CA LYS A 36 -1.49 -21.02 -1.02
C LYS A 36 -1.13 -21.33 0.45
N ASP A 37 -1.63 -20.53 1.39
CA ASP A 37 -1.10 -20.50 2.74
C ASP A 37 -1.97 -21.24 3.75
N TYR A 38 -3.27 -20.92 3.84
CA TYR A 38 -4.11 -21.44 4.92
C TYR A 38 -4.21 -22.96 4.91
N LEU A 39 -4.47 -23.56 3.77
CA LEU A 39 -4.54 -25.01 3.70
C LEU A 39 -3.17 -25.68 3.86
N LYS A 40 -2.09 -25.08 3.33
CA LYS A 40 -0.72 -25.56 3.47
C LYS A 40 -0.34 -25.78 4.92
N MET A 41 -0.57 -24.75 5.76
CA MET A 41 -0.18 -24.79 7.16
C MET A 41 -0.86 -25.93 7.93
N ALA A 42 -2.09 -26.26 7.58
CA ALA A 42 -2.81 -27.38 8.19
C ALA A 42 -2.33 -28.74 7.63
N VAL A 43 -2.21 -28.86 6.30
CA VAL A 43 -1.84 -30.12 5.64
C VAL A 43 -0.41 -30.56 6.01
N LEU A 44 0.52 -29.64 6.14
CA LEU A 44 1.89 -29.97 6.56
C LEU A 44 1.91 -30.69 7.92
N LEU A 45 1.03 -30.33 8.85
CA LEU A 45 0.97 -30.97 10.19
C LEU A 45 0.51 -32.44 10.12
N GLU A 46 -0.21 -32.87 9.09
CA GLU A 46 -0.64 -34.27 8.97
C GLU A 46 0.54 -35.23 8.91
N ALA A 47 1.69 -34.79 8.37
CA ALA A 47 2.92 -35.57 8.32
C ALA A 47 3.65 -35.65 9.70
N TYR A 48 3.28 -34.80 10.66
CA TYR A 48 3.95 -34.64 11.95
C TYR A 48 2.97 -34.81 13.12
N PRO A 49 2.38 -35.99 13.35
CA PRO A 49 1.23 -36.19 14.26
C PRO A 49 1.55 -36.01 15.74
N ARG A 50 2.83 -35.90 16.13
CA ARG A 50 3.23 -35.62 17.53
C ARG A 50 3.36 -34.11 17.79
N LEU A 51 3.40 -33.27 16.80
CA LEU A 51 3.45 -31.83 16.99
C LEU A 51 2.07 -31.30 17.35
N ARG A 52 2.05 -30.41 18.35
CA ARG A 52 0.86 -29.65 18.72
C ARG A 52 1.13 -28.17 18.47
N GLN A 53 0.16 -27.47 17.89
CA GLN A 53 0.27 -26.06 17.58
C GLN A 53 -1.06 -25.35 17.84
N THR A 54 -1.01 -24.03 17.94
CA THR A 54 -2.19 -23.19 18.12
C THR A 54 -2.39 -22.34 16.85
N PHE A 55 -3.62 -22.31 16.35
CA PHE A 55 -3.99 -21.48 15.20
C PHE A 55 -5.12 -20.52 15.59
N ASN A 56 -4.89 -19.26 15.38
CA ASN A 56 -5.93 -18.27 15.42
C ASN A 56 -6.56 -18.14 14.02
N LEU A 57 -7.87 -18.35 13.94
CA LEU A 57 -8.63 -18.16 12.71
C LEU A 57 -9.65 -17.06 12.95
N VAL A 58 -9.47 -15.91 12.29
CA VAL A 58 -10.36 -14.75 12.48
C VAL A 58 -11.73 -15.05 11.87
N PRO A 59 -12.84 -14.75 12.54
CA PRO A 59 -14.19 -15.06 12.06
C PRO A 59 -14.53 -14.41 10.71
N SER A 60 -14.05 -13.17 10.44
CA SER A 60 -14.21 -12.53 9.11
C SER A 60 -13.58 -13.35 7.99
N LEU A 61 -12.42 -13.96 8.23
CA LEU A 61 -11.78 -14.87 7.27
C LEU A 61 -12.61 -16.15 7.08
N LEU A 62 -13.04 -16.77 8.18
CA LEU A 62 -13.81 -18.02 8.12
C LEU A 62 -15.14 -17.85 7.39
N THR A 63 -15.86 -16.75 7.65
CA THR A 63 -17.12 -16.42 6.96
C THR A 63 -16.92 -16.28 5.46
N GLN A 64 -15.85 -15.62 5.04
CA GLN A 64 -15.53 -15.44 3.63
C GLN A 64 -15.08 -16.77 2.98
N ILE A 65 -14.30 -17.60 3.67
CA ILE A 65 -13.95 -18.95 3.19
C ILE A 65 -15.20 -19.81 3.00
N ASP A 66 -16.14 -19.77 3.95
CA ASP A 66 -17.44 -20.50 3.87
C ASP A 66 -18.27 -20.04 2.67
N ASP A 67 -18.32 -18.72 2.43
CA ASP A 67 -19.03 -18.14 1.27
C ASP A 67 -18.42 -18.60 -0.07
N TYR A 68 -17.11 -18.61 -0.17
CA TYR A 68 -16.40 -19.16 -1.35
C TYR A 68 -16.62 -20.67 -1.50
N ALA A 69 -16.58 -21.43 -0.40
CA ALA A 69 -16.68 -22.89 -0.42
C ALA A 69 -18.07 -23.37 -0.84
N ASN A 70 -19.12 -22.73 -0.35
CA ASN A 70 -20.53 -23.15 -0.49
C ASN A 70 -21.33 -22.32 -1.49
N GLY A 71 -20.83 -21.15 -1.88
CA GLY A 71 -21.45 -20.23 -2.82
C GLY A 71 -20.79 -20.23 -4.20
N SER A 72 -21.15 -19.24 -4.97
CA SER A 72 -20.44 -18.83 -6.20
C SER A 72 -20.34 -17.31 -6.13
N PRO A 73 -19.54 -16.78 -5.21
CA PRO A 73 -19.45 -15.35 -5.01
C PRO A 73 -18.93 -14.66 -6.26
N LYS A 74 -19.46 -13.48 -6.53
CA LYS A 74 -18.87 -12.59 -7.50
C LYS A 74 -17.55 -12.10 -6.94
N GLU A 75 -16.50 -12.14 -7.74
CA GLU A 75 -15.19 -11.64 -7.32
C GLU A 75 -14.55 -10.92 -8.50
N LEU A 76 -14.30 -9.64 -8.36
CA LEU A 76 -13.84 -8.77 -9.45
C LEU A 76 -12.63 -9.35 -10.21
N PHE A 77 -11.56 -9.70 -9.50
CA PHE A 77 -10.35 -10.24 -10.11
C PHE A 77 -10.57 -11.65 -10.72
N GLY A 78 -11.33 -12.49 -10.03
CA GLY A 78 -11.65 -13.85 -10.50
C GLY A 78 -12.58 -13.83 -11.69
N ASP A 79 -13.60 -12.97 -11.70
CA ASP A 79 -14.53 -12.85 -12.81
C ASP A 79 -13.83 -12.32 -14.06
N LEU A 80 -12.97 -11.30 -13.90
CA LEU A 80 -12.13 -10.81 -14.98
C LEU A 80 -11.10 -11.85 -15.46
N SER A 81 -10.58 -12.68 -14.55
CA SER A 81 -9.67 -13.77 -14.94
C SER A 81 -10.40 -14.89 -15.69
N ARG A 82 -11.65 -15.20 -15.33
CA ARG A 82 -12.46 -16.24 -15.99
C ARG A 82 -13.03 -15.78 -17.33
N LYS A 83 -13.26 -14.47 -17.49
CA LYS A 83 -13.78 -13.91 -18.75
C LYS A 83 -12.83 -14.21 -19.91
N PRO A 84 -13.34 -14.66 -21.09
CA PRO A 84 -12.50 -14.88 -22.26
C PRO A 84 -11.67 -13.64 -22.61
N ALA A 85 -10.39 -13.82 -22.87
CA ALA A 85 -9.46 -12.71 -23.06
C ALA A 85 -9.77 -11.82 -24.29
N ASP A 86 -10.47 -12.39 -25.30
CA ASP A 86 -10.95 -11.69 -26.48
C ASP A 86 -12.27 -10.92 -26.26
N GLU A 87 -12.99 -11.22 -25.18
CA GLU A 87 -14.22 -10.54 -24.78
C GLU A 87 -13.99 -9.41 -23.76
N LEU A 88 -12.76 -9.17 -23.33
CA LEU A 88 -12.42 -8.09 -22.39
C LEU A 88 -12.62 -6.73 -23.04
N THR A 89 -13.33 -5.84 -22.35
CA THR A 89 -13.47 -4.44 -22.77
C THR A 89 -12.11 -3.69 -22.63
N PRO A 90 -11.94 -2.53 -23.24
CA PRO A 90 -10.73 -1.71 -23.04
C PRO A 90 -10.47 -1.39 -21.56
N GLU A 91 -11.51 -1.08 -20.79
CA GLU A 91 -11.43 -0.77 -19.36
C GLU A 91 -10.97 -2.00 -18.54
N GLU A 92 -11.57 -3.15 -18.83
CA GLU A 92 -11.19 -4.42 -18.19
C GLU A 92 -9.74 -4.81 -18.52
N ARG A 93 -9.28 -4.56 -19.76
CA ARG A 93 -7.87 -4.75 -20.14
C ARG A 93 -6.93 -3.83 -19.36
N SER A 94 -7.29 -2.57 -19.25
CA SER A 94 -6.52 -1.59 -18.47
C SER A 94 -6.44 -1.99 -17.00
N PHE A 95 -7.55 -2.47 -16.43
CA PHE A 95 -7.58 -2.99 -15.07
C PHE A 95 -6.63 -4.20 -14.90
N LEU A 96 -6.71 -5.19 -15.80
CA LEU A 96 -5.84 -6.36 -15.76
C LEU A 96 -4.36 -5.97 -15.84
N LEU A 97 -4.00 -5.11 -16.80
CA LEU A 97 -2.62 -4.67 -17.00
C LEU A 97 -2.09 -3.86 -15.82
N ARG A 98 -2.94 -3.14 -15.12
CA ARG A 98 -2.56 -2.38 -13.95
C ARG A 98 -2.36 -3.28 -12.72
N TRP A 99 -3.35 -4.11 -12.40
CA TRP A 99 -3.40 -4.77 -11.10
C TRP A 99 -2.87 -6.21 -11.10
N MET A 100 -2.98 -6.95 -12.20
CA MET A 100 -2.50 -8.33 -12.27
C MET A 100 -1.01 -8.43 -12.61
N ARG A 101 -0.36 -7.33 -12.97
CA ARG A 101 1.10 -7.27 -13.17
C ARG A 101 1.85 -6.89 -11.90
N GLU A 102 1.22 -6.21 -10.94
CA GLU A 102 1.86 -5.76 -9.70
C GLU A 102 2.40 -6.92 -8.84
N PRO A 103 1.66 -8.01 -8.59
CA PRO A 103 2.20 -9.15 -7.84
C PRO A 103 3.42 -9.78 -8.49
N ALA A 104 3.58 -9.61 -9.80
CA ALA A 104 4.72 -10.10 -10.55
C ALA A 104 6.03 -9.40 -10.18
N ARG A 105 5.99 -8.29 -9.51
CA ARG A 105 7.17 -7.57 -9.00
C ARG A 105 7.71 -8.15 -7.68
N PHE A 106 6.98 -9.05 -7.04
CA PHE A 106 7.42 -9.77 -5.85
C PHE A 106 8.23 -11.02 -6.22
N LEU A 107 8.99 -11.59 -5.27
CA LEU A 107 9.90 -12.74 -5.44
C LEU A 107 9.33 -13.95 -6.17
N ARG A 108 8.00 -14.11 -6.19
CA ARG A 108 7.27 -15.20 -6.88
C ARG A 108 7.40 -15.18 -8.39
N VAL A 109 7.61 -14.02 -8.96
CA VAL A 109 7.75 -13.82 -10.39
C VAL A 109 8.98 -14.50 -10.94
N GLN A 110 10.00 -14.69 -10.14
CA GLN A 110 11.22 -15.40 -10.54
C GLN A 110 10.98 -16.88 -10.87
N ALA A 111 9.84 -17.45 -10.45
CA ALA A 111 9.49 -18.84 -10.76
C ALA A 111 8.90 -19.04 -12.16
N SER A 112 8.47 -17.99 -12.86
CA SER A 112 7.88 -18.07 -14.20
C SER A 112 8.44 -17.02 -15.15
N PRO A 113 9.29 -17.43 -16.12
CA PRO A 113 9.83 -16.50 -17.12
C PRO A 113 8.74 -15.77 -17.92
N ARG A 114 7.60 -16.45 -18.19
CA ARG A 114 6.49 -15.83 -18.94
C ARG A 114 5.79 -14.73 -18.13
N TYR A 115 5.58 -14.96 -16.85
CA TYR A 115 4.92 -13.96 -16.01
C TYR A 115 5.83 -12.72 -15.83
N VAL A 116 7.14 -12.94 -15.65
CA VAL A 116 8.12 -11.84 -15.62
C VAL A 116 8.09 -11.04 -16.91
N GLU A 117 8.13 -11.73 -18.07
CA GLU A 117 8.04 -11.10 -19.39
C GLU A 117 6.82 -10.16 -19.48
N LEU A 118 5.63 -10.67 -19.08
CA LEU A 118 4.38 -9.91 -19.13
C LEU A 118 4.37 -8.72 -18.14
N ALA A 119 4.99 -8.89 -16.96
CA ALA A 119 5.02 -7.88 -15.93
C ALA A 119 5.89 -6.66 -16.28
N VAL A 120 7.03 -6.90 -16.96
CA VAL A 120 7.97 -5.83 -17.31
C VAL A 120 7.69 -5.20 -18.66
N ARG A 121 6.87 -5.83 -19.51
CA ARG A 121 6.53 -5.34 -20.86
C ARG A 121 5.83 -3.98 -20.77
N SER A 122 6.29 -3.01 -21.55
CA SER A 122 5.63 -1.70 -21.62
C SER A 122 4.29 -1.81 -22.37
N GLU A 123 3.32 -0.97 -21.99
CA GLU A 123 2.03 -0.94 -22.70
C GLU A 123 2.18 -0.46 -24.15
N ALA A 124 3.20 0.35 -24.43
CA ALA A 124 3.51 0.81 -25.79
C ALA A 124 3.92 -0.33 -26.74
N GLU A 125 4.44 -1.46 -26.19
CA GLU A 125 4.76 -2.66 -26.97
C GLU A 125 3.52 -3.48 -27.35
N GLY A 126 2.38 -3.18 -26.69
CA GLY A 126 1.10 -3.84 -26.90
C GLY A 126 1.00 -5.23 -26.26
N PHE A 127 -0.24 -5.64 -26.01
CA PHE A 127 -0.58 -6.97 -25.49
C PHE A 127 -1.56 -7.66 -26.43
N THR A 128 -1.21 -8.83 -26.89
CA THR A 128 -2.12 -9.70 -27.69
C THR A 128 -3.17 -10.33 -26.79
N VAL A 129 -4.24 -10.87 -27.39
CA VAL A 129 -5.26 -11.65 -26.66
C VAL A 129 -4.61 -12.83 -25.89
N GLN A 130 -3.57 -13.46 -26.48
CA GLN A 130 -2.84 -14.56 -25.84
C GLN A 130 -2.01 -14.06 -24.64
N ASP A 131 -1.40 -12.88 -24.73
CA ASP A 131 -0.66 -12.29 -23.60
C ASP A 131 -1.59 -11.99 -22.42
N LEU A 132 -2.79 -11.45 -22.70
CA LEU A 132 -3.79 -11.20 -21.67
C LEU A 132 -4.29 -12.50 -21.03
N ARG A 133 -4.51 -13.54 -21.83
CA ARG A 133 -4.89 -14.87 -21.30
C ARG A 133 -3.79 -15.49 -20.46
N ASP A 134 -2.54 -15.40 -20.89
CA ASP A 134 -1.39 -15.86 -20.11
C ASP A 134 -1.28 -15.09 -18.79
N LEU A 135 -1.52 -13.77 -18.81
CA LEU A 135 -1.53 -12.93 -17.61
C LEU A 135 -2.65 -13.33 -16.64
N GLN A 136 -3.88 -13.55 -17.15
CA GLN A 136 -5.01 -14.03 -16.33
C GLN A 136 -4.71 -15.36 -15.63
N VAL A 137 -4.04 -16.29 -16.32
CA VAL A 137 -3.66 -17.58 -15.74
C VAL A 137 -2.52 -17.41 -14.73
N TRP A 138 -1.44 -16.74 -15.11
CA TRP A 138 -0.28 -16.60 -14.24
C TRP A 138 -0.57 -15.82 -12.96
N TYR A 139 -1.38 -14.77 -13.03
CA TYR A 139 -1.82 -14.04 -11.85
C TYR A 139 -2.41 -14.96 -10.77
N ASN A 140 -3.26 -15.92 -11.18
CA ASN A 140 -3.89 -16.86 -10.26
C ASN A 140 -3.00 -18.06 -9.92
N LEU A 141 -2.24 -18.60 -10.88
CA LEU A 141 -1.39 -19.77 -10.71
C LEU A 141 -0.20 -19.49 -9.76
N ALA A 142 0.31 -18.26 -9.77
CA ALA A 142 1.36 -17.82 -8.86
C ALA A 142 0.95 -17.89 -7.38
N TRP A 143 -0.36 -17.91 -7.09
CA TRP A 143 -0.92 -18.03 -5.75
C TRP A 143 -1.40 -19.45 -5.43
N CYS A 144 -0.94 -20.45 -6.15
CA CYS A 144 -1.13 -21.86 -5.80
C CYS A 144 0.13 -22.40 -5.14
N ASP A 145 -0.04 -23.07 -4.01
CA ASP A 145 1.05 -23.70 -3.27
C ASP A 145 1.95 -24.55 -4.18
N PRO A 146 3.28 -24.41 -4.14
CA PRO A 146 4.17 -25.21 -4.98
C PRO A 146 4.05 -26.72 -4.77
N ALA A 147 3.88 -27.17 -3.52
CA ALA A 147 3.77 -28.60 -3.22
C ALA A 147 2.47 -29.21 -3.76
N TRP A 148 1.39 -28.44 -3.83
CA TRP A 148 0.16 -28.90 -4.49
C TRP A 148 0.36 -29.17 -5.97
N GLY A 149 1.10 -28.26 -6.63
CA GLY A 149 1.48 -28.47 -8.00
C GLY A 149 2.27 -29.77 -8.24
N GLU A 150 2.93 -30.33 -7.23
CA GLU A 150 3.63 -31.61 -7.31
C GLU A 150 2.64 -32.81 -7.23
N HIS A 151 1.50 -32.63 -6.57
CA HIS A 151 0.50 -33.68 -6.34
C HIS A 151 -0.77 -33.53 -7.18
N ASP A 152 -1.10 -32.31 -7.64
CA ASP A 152 -2.21 -32.04 -8.55
C ASP A 152 -1.72 -32.05 -10.00
N THR A 153 -2.23 -33.00 -10.79
CA THR A 153 -1.82 -33.18 -12.19
C THR A 153 -2.21 -31.99 -13.07
N ALA A 154 -3.31 -31.28 -12.74
CA ALA A 154 -3.76 -30.13 -13.51
C ALA A 154 -2.85 -28.92 -13.25
N LEU A 155 -2.54 -28.61 -11.98
CA LEU A 155 -1.62 -27.52 -11.62
C LEU A 155 -0.21 -27.77 -12.12
N SER A 156 0.29 -29.02 -12.04
CA SER A 156 1.59 -29.41 -12.59
C SER A 156 1.65 -29.20 -14.09
N ALA A 157 0.60 -29.59 -14.82
CA ALA A 157 0.52 -29.40 -16.25
C ALA A 157 0.50 -27.91 -16.63
N LEU A 158 -0.23 -27.07 -15.89
CA LEU A 158 -0.28 -25.65 -16.11
C LEU A 158 1.09 -24.99 -15.88
N LYS A 159 1.77 -25.31 -14.77
CA LYS A 159 3.13 -24.81 -14.49
C LYS A 159 4.12 -25.23 -15.59
N ALA A 160 4.08 -26.49 -16.03
CA ALA A 160 4.95 -27.00 -17.08
C ALA A 160 4.65 -26.39 -18.47
N LYS A 161 3.40 -26.00 -18.73
CA LYS A 161 2.98 -25.35 -19.97
C LYS A 161 3.52 -23.94 -20.14
N ASP A 162 3.65 -23.19 -19.08
CA ASP A 162 4.22 -21.83 -18.95
C ASP A 162 3.54 -20.74 -19.79
N ARG A 163 3.13 -21.01 -20.99
CA ARG A 163 2.54 -20.04 -21.94
C ARG A 163 1.54 -20.69 -22.89
N HIS A 164 0.85 -19.86 -23.67
CA HIS A 164 -0.19 -20.31 -24.63
C HIS A 164 -1.36 -21.03 -23.94
N PHE A 165 -1.76 -20.52 -22.79
CA PHE A 165 -2.92 -21.04 -22.07
C PHE A 165 -4.21 -20.92 -22.87
N THR A 166 -5.15 -21.79 -22.57
CA THR A 166 -6.50 -21.85 -23.15
C THR A 166 -7.55 -21.41 -22.13
N GLU A 167 -8.78 -21.21 -22.58
CA GLU A 167 -9.89 -20.94 -21.65
C GLU A 167 -10.22 -22.16 -20.77
N ASP A 168 -9.94 -23.38 -21.25
CA ASP A 168 -10.11 -24.58 -20.42
C ASP A 168 -9.02 -24.72 -19.35
N ASP A 169 -7.80 -24.22 -19.59
CA ASP A 169 -6.77 -24.12 -18.56
C ASP A 169 -7.22 -23.22 -17.39
N LYS A 170 -7.92 -22.11 -17.68
CA LYS A 170 -8.51 -21.26 -16.65
C LYS A 170 -9.53 -22.03 -15.80
N LYS A 171 -10.43 -22.77 -16.43
CA LYS A 171 -11.44 -23.58 -15.72
C LYS A 171 -10.79 -24.60 -14.78
N ALA A 172 -9.74 -25.29 -15.25
CA ALA A 172 -9.00 -26.26 -14.45
C ALA A 172 -8.31 -25.58 -13.24
N LEU A 173 -7.68 -24.42 -13.45
CA LEU A 173 -7.04 -23.64 -12.40
C LEU A 173 -8.03 -23.19 -11.31
N PHE A 174 -9.15 -22.60 -11.72
CA PHE A 174 -10.16 -22.13 -10.75
C PHE A 174 -10.85 -23.28 -10.01
N ALA A 175 -11.02 -24.45 -10.66
CA ALA A 175 -11.53 -25.63 -9.99
C ALA A 175 -10.57 -26.14 -8.90
N ALA A 176 -9.27 -26.17 -9.17
CA ALA A 176 -8.25 -26.53 -8.19
C ALA A 176 -8.18 -25.54 -7.00
N GLN A 177 -8.24 -24.25 -7.28
CA GLN A 177 -8.29 -23.23 -6.22
C GLN A 177 -9.55 -23.36 -5.36
N LEU A 178 -10.71 -23.60 -5.95
CA LEU A 178 -11.95 -23.79 -5.19
C LEU A 178 -11.92 -25.06 -4.33
N ASP A 179 -11.32 -26.15 -4.84
CA ASP A 179 -11.11 -27.37 -4.04
C ASP A 179 -10.27 -27.05 -2.79
N ALA A 180 -9.23 -26.29 -2.95
CA ALA A 180 -8.40 -25.82 -1.85
C ALA A 180 -9.20 -25.04 -0.81
N VAL A 181 -9.95 -24.04 -1.23
CA VAL A 181 -10.80 -23.22 -0.34
C VAL A 181 -11.74 -24.11 0.47
N ARG A 182 -12.41 -25.07 -0.18
CA ARG A 182 -13.34 -26.01 0.45
C ARG A 182 -12.71 -26.88 1.53
N ARG A 183 -11.42 -27.13 1.45
CA ARG A 183 -10.69 -27.97 2.38
C ARG A 183 -10.17 -27.24 3.63
N VAL A 184 -10.06 -25.92 3.59
CA VAL A 184 -9.45 -25.13 4.71
C VAL A 184 -10.16 -25.44 6.04
N ILE A 185 -11.43 -25.07 6.20
CA ILE A 185 -12.15 -25.20 7.47
C ILE A 185 -12.25 -26.67 7.91
N PRO A 186 -12.62 -27.63 7.05
CA PRO A 186 -12.67 -29.05 7.45
C PRO A 186 -11.33 -29.61 7.95
N THR A 187 -10.21 -29.22 7.33
CA THR A 187 -8.88 -29.72 7.74
C THR A 187 -8.50 -29.23 9.14
N TYR A 188 -8.66 -27.92 9.41
CA TYR A 188 -8.41 -27.38 10.75
C TYR A 188 -9.34 -27.98 11.81
N SER A 189 -10.62 -28.15 11.51
CA SER A 189 -11.60 -28.77 12.42
C SER A 189 -11.25 -30.22 12.76
N GLU A 190 -10.78 -30.97 11.75
CA GLU A 190 -10.34 -32.36 11.98
C GLU A 190 -9.05 -32.44 12.80
N LEU A 191 -8.07 -31.57 12.56
CA LEU A 191 -6.85 -31.51 13.36
C LEU A 191 -7.14 -31.11 14.82
N ALA A 192 -8.11 -30.21 15.03
CA ALA A 192 -8.57 -29.85 16.37
C ALA A 192 -9.29 -31.02 17.06
N ARG A 193 -10.15 -31.73 16.34
CA ARG A 193 -10.83 -32.92 16.89
C ARG A 193 -9.86 -34.03 17.30
N ARG A 194 -8.73 -34.16 16.62
CA ARG A 194 -7.64 -35.09 16.99
C ARG A 194 -6.79 -34.60 18.17
N GLY A 195 -6.98 -33.37 18.63
CA GLY A 195 -6.17 -32.72 19.65
C GLY A 195 -4.75 -32.36 19.18
N GLN A 196 -4.52 -32.29 17.86
CA GLN A 196 -3.23 -31.90 17.29
C GLN A 196 -3.09 -30.37 17.22
N VAL A 197 -4.20 -29.65 17.05
CA VAL A 197 -4.20 -28.19 17.09
C VAL A 197 -5.20 -27.66 18.09
N GLU A 198 -4.89 -26.53 18.70
CA GLU A 198 -5.84 -25.66 19.38
C GLU A 198 -6.26 -24.57 18.40
N LEU A 199 -7.59 -24.38 18.27
CA LEU A 199 -8.13 -23.28 17.49
C LEU A 199 -8.60 -22.16 18.41
N THR A 200 -8.15 -20.95 18.13
CA THR A 200 -8.50 -19.71 18.84
C THR A 200 -9.18 -18.73 17.90
N PHE A 201 -9.81 -17.71 18.45
CA PHE A 201 -10.57 -16.72 17.69
C PHE A 201 -10.11 -15.30 17.98
N SER A 202 -10.59 -14.36 17.20
CA SER A 202 -10.53 -12.91 17.40
C SER A 202 -11.95 -12.32 17.36
N PRO A 203 -12.16 -11.05 17.71
CA PRO A 203 -13.42 -10.36 17.41
C PRO A 203 -13.74 -10.43 15.92
N THR A 204 -15.00 -10.33 15.54
CA THR A 204 -15.50 -10.69 14.20
C THR A 204 -14.71 -10.04 13.05
N TYR A 205 -14.53 -8.73 13.09
CA TYR A 205 -13.87 -7.96 12.02
C TYR A 205 -12.52 -7.38 12.47
N HIS A 206 -11.88 -8.02 13.45
CA HIS A 206 -10.52 -7.69 13.86
C HIS A 206 -10.29 -6.23 14.33
N PRO A 207 -11.17 -5.61 15.14
CA PRO A 207 -10.98 -4.24 15.62
C PRO A 207 -9.91 -4.16 16.71
N ILE A 208 -9.24 -3.01 16.82
CA ILE A 208 -8.36 -2.70 17.95
C ILE A 208 -9.22 -2.47 19.20
N LEU A 209 -9.50 -3.51 19.97
CA LEU A 209 -10.41 -3.46 21.13
C LEU A 209 -10.11 -2.32 22.12
N PRO A 210 -8.82 -2.01 22.46
CA PRO A 210 -8.50 -0.85 23.28
C PRO A 210 -9.02 0.47 22.71
N LEU A 211 -8.95 0.66 21.40
CA LEU A 211 -9.40 1.89 20.74
C LEU A 211 -10.94 1.98 20.66
N LEU A 212 -11.64 0.85 20.57
CA LEU A 212 -13.11 0.84 20.72
C LEU A 212 -13.53 1.17 22.15
N CYS A 213 -12.75 0.76 23.15
CA CYS A 213 -12.97 1.15 24.54
C CYS A 213 -12.74 2.65 24.79
N GLY A 214 -11.90 3.29 23.96
CA GLY A 214 -11.66 4.74 23.98
C GLY A 214 -10.34 5.09 23.31
N LEU A 215 -10.37 5.99 22.33
CA LEU A 215 -9.16 6.43 21.63
C LEU A 215 -8.10 7.04 22.55
N GLU A 216 -8.52 7.61 23.69
CA GLU A 216 -7.63 8.19 24.71
C GLU A 216 -6.66 7.16 25.31
N THR A 217 -6.97 5.85 25.22
CA THR A 217 -6.08 4.76 25.66
C THR A 217 -4.73 4.82 24.94
N ALA A 218 -4.69 5.35 23.70
CA ALA A 218 -3.46 5.48 22.95
C ALA A 218 -2.44 6.42 23.60
N ARG A 219 -2.87 7.35 24.44
CA ARG A 219 -1.98 8.28 25.18
C ARG A 219 -1.21 7.59 26.31
N GLU A 220 -1.65 6.43 26.77
CA GLU A 220 -0.84 5.66 27.71
C GLU A 220 0.45 5.16 27.06
N ALA A 221 0.34 4.65 25.83
CA ALA A 221 1.48 4.17 25.04
C ALA A 221 2.34 5.33 24.50
N LEU A 222 1.69 6.39 24.01
CA LEU A 222 2.33 7.56 23.39
C LEU A 222 1.65 8.86 23.85
N PRO A 223 2.11 9.52 24.93
CA PRO A 223 1.43 10.67 25.54
C PRO A 223 1.18 11.85 24.60
N GLY A 224 2.02 12.05 23.59
CA GLY A 224 1.92 13.12 22.61
C GLY A 224 1.09 12.84 21.37
N ILE A 225 0.43 11.67 21.30
CA ILE A 225 -0.32 11.28 20.11
C ILE A 225 -1.50 12.20 19.85
N GLU A 226 -1.67 12.62 18.60
CA GLU A 226 -2.82 13.41 18.17
C GLU A 226 -4.05 12.52 18.04
N LEU A 227 -5.16 12.93 18.61
CA LEU A 227 -6.42 12.20 18.55
C LEU A 227 -7.46 13.00 17.76
N PRO A 228 -8.40 12.33 17.09
CA PRO A 228 -9.52 12.98 16.44
C PRO A 228 -10.25 13.93 17.41
N ALA A 229 -10.67 15.10 16.91
CA ALA A 229 -11.44 16.05 17.71
C ALA A 229 -12.77 15.44 18.22
N ARG A 230 -13.37 14.58 17.42
CA ARG A 230 -14.50 13.74 17.83
C ARG A 230 -13.96 12.44 18.42
N GLY A 231 -14.17 12.23 19.70
CA GLY A 231 -13.80 10.99 20.37
C GLY A 231 -14.61 9.78 19.87
N PHE A 232 -14.03 8.59 20.03
CA PHE A 232 -14.72 7.31 19.80
C PHE A 232 -14.59 6.46 21.06
N ARG A 233 -15.70 6.05 21.68
CA ARG A 233 -15.70 5.25 22.89
C ARG A 233 -16.96 4.37 22.95
N HIS A 234 -16.84 3.16 22.44
CA HIS A 234 -17.94 2.21 22.30
C HIS A 234 -17.52 0.79 22.71
N PRO A 235 -17.23 0.55 24.01
CA PRO A 235 -16.88 -0.80 24.51
C PRO A 235 -17.98 -1.84 24.25
N GLU A 236 -19.23 -1.40 24.10
CA GLU A 236 -20.36 -2.25 23.74
C GLU A 236 -20.20 -2.86 22.33
N ASP A 237 -19.58 -2.15 21.39
CA ASP A 237 -19.31 -2.68 20.05
C ASP A 237 -18.19 -3.74 20.13
N GLY A 238 -17.14 -3.49 20.93
CA GLY A 238 -16.11 -4.49 21.22
C GLY A 238 -16.65 -5.77 21.83
N ALA A 239 -17.58 -5.66 22.81
CA ALA A 239 -18.26 -6.79 23.41
C ALA A 239 -19.11 -7.56 22.38
N ARG A 240 -19.86 -6.83 21.54
CA ARG A 240 -20.67 -7.41 20.46
C ARG A 240 -19.81 -8.16 19.45
N GLN A 241 -18.69 -7.59 19.02
CA GLN A 241 -17.78 -8.23 18.08
C GLN A 241 -17.13 -9.50 18.65
N LEU A 242 -16.83 -9.55 19.94
CA LEU A 242 -16.37 -10.76 20.62
C LEU A 242 -17.44 -11.84 20.67
N GLU A 243 -18.70 -11.48 21.02
CA GLU A 243 -19.84 -12.41 21.08
C GLU A 243 -20.14 -13.01 19.70
N LEU A 244 -20.33 -12.15 18.69
CA LEU A 244 -20.60 -12.57 17.31
C LEU A 244 -19.43 -13.41 16.76
N GLY A 245 -18.20 -12.98 16.98
CA GLY A 245 -17.00 -13.68 16.52
C GLY A 245 -16.91 -15.08 17.09
N ARG A 246 -17.16 -15.25 18.39
CA ARG A 246 -17.14 -16.57 19.04
C ARG A 246 -18.26 -17.48 18.55
N ALA A 247 -19.47 -16.93 18.37
CA ALA A 247 -20.61 -17.68 17.88
C ALA A 247 -20.37 -18.18 16.45
N GLU A 248 -19.91 -17.31 15.56
CA GLU A 248 -19.63 -17.62 14.15
C GLU A 248 -18.46 -18.61 14.04
N PHE A 249 -17.40 -18.40 14.80
CA PHE A 249 -16.27 -19.35 14.88
C PHE A 249 -16.73 -20.75 15.25
N GLN A 250 -17.55 -20.87 16.32
CA GLN A 250 -18.06 -22.17 16.77
C GLN A 250 -19.02 -22.78 15.73
N ARG A 251 -19.81 -21.98 15.05
CA ARG A 251 -20.73 -22.44 13.99
C ARG A 251 -19.95 -23.08 12.84
N LEU A 252 -18.86 -22.43 12.41
CA LEU A 252 -18.09 -22.85 11.23
C LEU A 252 -17.10 -23.98 11.50
N THR A 253 -16.46 -23.97 12.67
CA THR A 253 -15.42 -24.98 13.02
C THR A 253 -15.94 -26.14 13.85
N GLY A 254 -17.10 -25.99 14.52
CA GLY A 254 -17.59 -26.93 15.53
C GLY A 254 -16.79 -26.93 16.84
N VAL A 255 -15.82 -26.03 17.00
CA VAL A 255 -14.93 -25.93 18.16
C VAL A 255 -15.31 -24.76 19.04
N ARG A 256 -15.42 -24.97 20.36
CA ARG A 256 -15.53 -23.87 21.32
C ARG A 256 -14.12 -23.33 21.62
N PRO A 257 -13.80 -22.08 21.19
CA PRO A 257 -12.48 -21.54 21.41
C PRO A 257 -12.27 -21.16 22.89
N ARG A 258 -11.07 -21.38 23.41
CA ARG A 258 -10.66 -21.02 24.78
C ARG A 258 -9.76 -19.78 24.78
N GLY A 259 -8.89 -19.67 23.79
CA GLY A 259 -7.94 -18.59 23.62
C GLY A 259 -8.45 -17.46 22.72
N LEU A 260 -8.01 -16.25 23.03
CA LEU A 260 -8.24 -15.05 22.26
C LEU A 260 -6.91 -14.56 21.67
N TRP A 261 -6.90 -14.29 20.38
CA TRP A 261 -5.90 -13.41 19.78
C TRP A 261 -6.50 -12.00 19.72
N PRO A 262 -6.06 -11.08 20.61
CA PRO A 262 -6.45 -9.69 20.48
C PRO A 262 -5.94 -9.16 19.14
N PRO A 263 -6.77 -8.49 18.32
CA PRO A 263 -6.32 -7.92 17.06
C PRO A 263 -5.03 -7.11 17.22
N GLU A 264 -4.02 -7.41 16.40
CA GLU A 264 -2.67 -6.83 16.49
C GLU A 264 -1.98 -7.02 17.86
N MET A 265 -2.35 -8.06 18.60
CA MET A 265 -1.97 -8.21 20.02
C MET A 265 -2.20 -6.93 20.84
N ALA A 266 -3.15 -6.10 20.40
CA ALA A 266 -3.50 -4.84 21.05
C ALA A 266 -4.28 -5.10 22.33
N VAL A 267 -3.71 -4.71 23.45
CA VAL A 267 -4.25 -4.94 24.79
C VAL A 267 -4.27 -3.67 25.62
N ALA A 268 -5.17 -3.62 26.58
CA ALA A 268 -5.28 -2.59 27.62
C ALA A 268 -6.18 -3.12 28.74
N GLU A 269 -6.25 -2.40 29.87
CA GLU A 269 -7.04 -2.77 31.04
C GLU A 269 -8.53 -2.98 30.72
N ASP A 270 -9.13 -2.11 29.90
CA ASP A 270 -10.56 -2.20 29.51
C ASP A 270 -10.81 -3.44 28.64
N MET A 271 -9.86 -3.81 27.74
CA MET A 271 -9.96 -5.02 26.93
C MET A 271 -9.96 -6.29 27.81
N VAL A 272 -9.19 -6.33 28.89
CA VAL A 272 -9.16 -7.48 29.83
C VAL A 272 -10.55 -7.75 30.39
N ARG A 273 -11.31 -6.71 30.73
CA ARG A 273 -12.69 -6.86 31.17
C ARG A 273 -13.58 -7.50 30.10
N LEU A 274 -13.49 -7.01 28.86
CA LEU A 274 -14.25 -7.58 27.74
C LEU A 274 -13.92 -9.05 27.51
N ALA A 275 -12.64 -9.43 27.58
CA ALA A 275 -12.20 -10.82 27.44
C ALA A 275 -12.77 -11.74 28.54
N ILE A 276 -12.77 -11.27 29.79
CA ILE A 276 -13.35 -12.01 30.92
C ILE A 276 -14.87 -12.18 30.74
N GLU A 277 -15.58 -11.10 30.39
CA GLU A 277 -17.03 -11.11 30.14
C GLU A 277 -17.41 -12.04 28.97
N ALA A 278 -16.57 -12.09 27.94
CA ALA A 278 -16.68 -13.03 26.83
C ALA A 278 -16.36 -14.49 27.20
N GLY A 279 -15.89 -14.77 28.42
CA GLY A 279 -15.55 -16.11 28.87
C GLY A 279 -14.32 -16.70 28.16
N VAL A 280 -13.31 -15.87 27.91
CA VAL A 280 -12.01 -16.23 27.38
C VAL A 280 -11.15 -16.77 28.52
N ASP A 281 -10.51 -17.93 28.34
CA ASP A 281 -9.63 -18.54 29.34
C ASP A 281 -8.23 -17.88 29.32
N TRP A 282 -7.72 -17.53 28.14
CA TRP A 282 -6.42 -16.90 27.97
C TRP A 282 -6.34 -16.03 26.71
N PHE A 283 -5.38 -15.11 26.69
CA PHE A 283 -5.01 -14.35 25.51
C PHE A 283 -3.49 -14.27 25.32
N VAL A 284 -3.05 -13.95 24.09
CA VAL A 284 -1.65 -13.69 23.79
C VAL A 284 -1.39 -12.20 23.74
N GLY A 285 -0.28 -11.75 24.31
CA GLY A 285 0.22 -10.38 24.24
C GLY A 285 1.66 -10.33 23.74
N ASP A 286 2.18 -9.11 23.66
CA ASP A 286 3.54 -8.85 23.17
C ASP A 286 4.54 -8.63 24.32
N GLU A 287 5.79 -9.05 24.13
CA GLU A 287 6.88 -8.88 25.10
C GLU A 287 7.10 -7.41 25.50
N ASP A 288 7.02 -6.47 24.55
CA ASP A 288 7.25 -5.06 24.83
C ASP A 288 6.12 -4.47 25.69
N VAL A 289 4.89 -4.95 25.50
CA VAL A 289 3.76 -4.61 26.38
C VAL A 289 3.98 -5.16 27.79
N LEU A 290 4.41 -6.42 27.92
CA LEU A 290 4.77 -6.98 29.22
C LEU A 290 5.89 -6.17 29.87
N SER A 291 6.95 -5.87 29.14
CA SER A 291 8.09 -5.09 29.64
C SER A 291 7.66 -3.75 30.22
N ARG A 292 6.73 -3.04 29.53
CA ARG A 292 6.17 -1.78 30.03
C ARG A 292 5.15 -1.94 31.17
N SER A 293 4.62 -3.15 31.35
CA SER A 293 3.72 -3.47 32.46
C SER A 293 4.44 -3.76 33.76
N LEU A 294 5.74 -4.02 33.71
CA LEU A 294 6.58 -4.34 34.87
C LEU A 294 7.24 -3.09 35.46
N ASP A 295 7.51 -3.10 36.76
CA ASP A 295 8.23 -2.01 37.45
C ASP A 295 9.67 -1.84 36.93
N SER A 296 10.25 -2.89 36.37
CA SER A 296 11.58 -2.91 35.82
C SER A 296 11.51 -3.61 34.45
N PRO A 297 11.82 -2.89 33.36
CA PRO A 297 11.72 -3.43 32.01
C PRO A 297 12.53 -4.70 31.80
N LEU A 298 12.05 -5.57 30.94
CA LEU A 298 12.82 -6.72 30.44
C LEU A 298 13.96 -6.23 29.55
N THR A 299 15.14 -6.81 29.74
CA THR A 299 16.30 -6.58 28.88
C THR A 299 16.77 -7.92 28.29
N ARG A 300 17.56 -7.86 27.25
CA ARG A 300 18.13 -9.05 26.62
C ARG A 300 19.64 -8.97 26.57
N HIS A 301 20.28 -10.12 26.81
CA HIS A 301 21.73 -10.29 26.66
C HIS A 301 22.12 -10.45 25.19
N ASP A 302 23.43 -10.53 24.93
CA ASP A 302 23.97 -10.91 23.63
C ASP A 302 23.28 -12.18 23.10
N HIS A 303 22.99 -12.20 21.81
CA HIS A 303 22.22 -13.24 21.11
C HIS A 303 20.71 -13.29 21.43
N GLY A 304 20.14 -12.24 22.02
CA GLY A 304 18.69 -12.07 22.16
C GLY A 304 18.05 -12.87 23.30
N ARG A 305 18.81 -13.32 24.30
CA ARG A 305 18.27 -14.03 25.47
C ARG A 305 17.73 -13.06 26.51
N PRO A 306 16.49 -13.27 27.05
CA PRO A 306 15.98 -12.44 28.13
C PRO A 306 16.81 -12.59 29.41
N ASP A 307 17.01 -11.50 30.11
CA ASP A 307 17.73 -11.44 31.38
C ASP A 307 16.93 -12.07 32.53
N ARG A 308 15.61 -12.03 32.43
CA ARG A 308 14.64 -12.60 33.39
C ARG A 308 13.63 -13.51 32.69
N PRO A 309 14.09 -14.71 32.23
CA PRO A 309 13.27 -15.60 31.42
C PRO A 309 11.98 -16.05 32.12
N GLU A 310 11.99 -16.13 33.47
CA GLU A 310 10.79 -16.45 34.24
C GLU A 310 9.68 -15.42 34.18
N LEU A 311 9.98 -14.17 33.81
CA LEU A 311 8.94 -13.15 33.59
C LEU A 311 8.32 -13.26 32.21
N LEU A 312 9.09 -13.67 31.22
CA LEU A 312 8.58 -13.81 29.85
C LEU A 312 7.89 -15.16 29.62
N TYR A 313 8.44 -16.24 30.19
CA TYR A 313 8.03 -17.61 29.85
C TYR A 313 7.13 -18.29 30.88
N GLU A 314 6.80 -17.65 32.01
CA GLU A 314 5.74 -18.11 32.91
C GLU A 314 4.43 -17.34 32.59
N PRO A 315 3.26 -18.03 32.57
CA PRO A 315 1.99 -17.36 32.32
C PRO A 315 1.59 -16.40 33.45
N TRP A 316 0.88 -15.33 33.07
CA TRP A 316 0.38 -14.32 33.98
C TRP A 316 -1.14 -14.44 34.19
N ALA A 317 -1.64 -14.02 35.35
CA ALA A 317 -3.05 -13.86 35.66
C ALA A 317 -3.39 -12.39 35.81
N LEU A 318 -4.42 -11.94 35.11
CA LEU A 318 -5.04 -10.63 35.29
C LEU A 318 -6.40 -10.82 35.93
N GLU A 319 -6.60 -10.25 37.11
CA GLU A 319 -7.78 -10.43 37.93
C GLU A 319 -8.69 -9.22 37.92
N ARG A 320 -10.00 -9.45 37.84
CA ARG A 320 -11.03 -8.42 37.98
C ARG A 320 -12.14 -8.94 38.88
N GLY A 321 -12.09 -8.51 40.14
CA GLY A 321 -12.99 -9.05 41.19
C GLY A 321 -12.69 -10.53 41.45
N SER A 322 -13.67 -11.39 41.22
CA SER A 322 -13.54 -12.86 41.40
C SER A 322 -13.21 -13.60 40.10
N ALA A 323 -13.12 -12.89 38.97
CA ALA A 323 -12.84 -13.51 37.67
C ALA A 323 -11.40 -13.19 37.26
N SER A 324 -10.80 -14.08 36.49
CA SER A 324 -9.45 -13.90 35.95
C SER A 324 -9.33 -14.46 34.56
N VAL A 325 -8.39 -13.92 33.81
CA VAL A 325 -7.95 -14.42 32.49
C VAL A 325 -6.43 -14.63 32.51
N ALA A 326 -5.95 -15.68 31.88
CA ALA A 326 -4.51 -15.89 31.73
C ALA A 326 -3.97 -15.10 30.54
N ALA A 327 -2.71 -14.65 30.66
CA ALA A 327 -1.97 -14.04 29.56
C ALA A 327 -0.65 -14.79 29.35
N VAL A 328 -0.33 -15.03 28.08
CA VAL A 328 0.98 -15.48 27.62
C VAL A 328 1.57 -14.42 26.71
N PHE A 329 2.88 -14.24 26.78
CA PHE A 329 3.54 -13.20 25.99
C PHE A 329 4.51 -13.82 24.99
N ARG A 330 4.46 -13.35 23.74
CA ARG A 330 5.32 -13.87 22.68
C ARG A 330 6.78 -13.47 22.91
N ASP A 331 7.69 -14.34 22.52
CA ASP A 331 9.10 -14.00 22.37
C ASP A 331 9.28 -13.24 21.04
N ASN A 332 9.61 -11.94 21.14
CA ASN A 332 9.76 -11.06 19.97
C ASN A 332 10.92 -11.51 19.09
N VAL A 333 12.05 -11.91 19.70
CA VAL A 333 13.26 -12.28 18.94
C VAL A 333 13.02 -13.54 18.13
N LEU A 334 12.48 -14.60 18.74
CA LEU A 334 12.22 -15.86 18.04
C LEU A 334 11.13 -15.70 16.97
N SER A 335 10.08 -14.94 17.27
CA SER A 335 8.99 -14.68 16.33
C SER A 335 9.49 -13.86 15.14
N ASN A 336 10.26 -12.79 15.39
CA ASN A 336 10.79 -11.91 14.35
C ASN A 336 11.84 -12.61 13.47
N ARG A 337 12.64 -13.53 14.03
CA ARG A 337 13.55 -14.34 13.22
C ARG A 337 12.81 -15.17 12.18
N ILE A 338 11.71 -15.83 12.56
CA ILE A 338 10.88 -16.56 11.58
C ILE A 338 10.23 -15.57 10.62
N GLY A 339 9.66 -14.46 11.10
CA GLY A 339 8.95 -13.50 10.26
C GLY A 339 9.84 -12.78 9.24
N PHE A 340 11.08 -12.43 9.59
CA PHE A 340 11.88 -11.45 8.84
C PHE A 340 13.33 -11.86 8.54
N GLU A 341 13.99 -12.72 9.37
CA GLU A 341 15.42 -13.00 9.22
C GLU A 341 15.69 -14.32 8.49
N TYR A 342 15.03 -15.43 8.90
CA TYR A 342 15.32 -16.76 8.38
C TYR A 342 14.99 -16.96 6.89
N GLN A 343 14.14 -16.13 6.33
CA GLN A 343 13.85 -16.13 4.89
C GLN A 343 15.09 -15.91 4.01
N ARG A 344 16.16 -15.29 4.57
CA ARG A 344 17.42 -15.01 3.90
C ARG A 344 18.52 -16.05 4.19
N MET A 345 18.21 -17.05 5.00
CA MET A 345 19.14 -18.09 5.39
C MET A 345 18.83 -19.42 4.70
N PRO A 346 19.83 -20.30 4.45
CA PRO A 346 19.54 -21.68 4.11
C PRO A 346 18.66 -22.31 5.21
N ALA A 347 17.57 -22.99 4.82
CA ALA A 347 16.58 -23.53 5.76
C ALA A 347 17.19 -24.36 6.90
N ARG A 348 18.22 -25.16 6.60
CA ARG A 348 18.95 -25.99 7.60
C ARG A 348 19.68 -25.13 8.64
N ASP A 349 20.27 -24.02 8.23
CA ASP A 349 20.98 -23.14 9.16
C ASP A 349 20.00 -22.34 10.02
N ALA A 350 18.89 -21.88 9.46
CA ALA A 350 17.81 -21.22 10.15
C ALA A 350 17.20 -22.13 11.24
N VAL A 351 16.86 -23.38 10.90
CA VAL A 351 16.34 -24.34 11.85
C VAL A 351 17.35 -24.66 12.96
N ARG A 352 18.64 -24.81 12.61
CA ARG A 352 19.69 -25.05 13.61
C ARG A 352 19.82 -23.87 14.57
N ASP A 353 19.75 -22.63 14.10
CA ASP A 353 19.81 -21.44 14.94
C ASP A 353 18.60 -21.36 15.87
N PHE A 354 17.40 -21.61 15.36
CA PHE A 354 16.18 -21.63 16.15
C PHE A 354 16.22 -22.69 17.25
N MET A 355 16.57 -23.93 16.91
CA MET A 355 16.67 -25.03 17.87
C MET A 355 17.78 -24.78 18.92
N SER A 356 18.90 -24.15 18.52
CA SER A 356 19.95 -23.74 19.45
C SER A 356 19.46 -22.70 20.44
N SER A 357 18.70 -21.70 19.98
CA SER A 357 18.12 -20.66 20.84
C SER A 357 17.15 -21.24 21.86
N LEU A 358 16.27 -22.18 21.46
CA LEU A 358 15.36 -22.87 22.37
C LEU A 358 16.12 -23.66 23.44
N ARG A 359 17.21 -24.36 23.09
CA ARG A 359 18.02 -25.09 24.03
C ARG A 359 18.75 -24.18 25.04
N GLN A 360 19.19 -23.01 24.59
CA GLN A 360 19.76 -22.01 25.50
C GLN A 360 18.74 -21.46 26.48
N ILE A 361 17.47 -21.26 26.07
CA ILE A 361 16.38 -20.88 26.97
C ILE A 361 16.09 -22.00 27.96
N ARG A 362 16.04 -23.27 27.50
CA ARG A 362 15.86 -24.43 28.38
C ARG A 362 16.96 -24.50 29.45
N ASP A 363 18.21 -24.22 29.10
CA ASP A 363 19.31 -24.24 30.06
C ASP A 363 19.18 -23.13 31.13
N GLN A 364 18.42 -22.04 30.85
CA GLN A 364 18.05 -21.03 31.86
C GLN A 364 16.88 -21.44 32.75
N GLN A 365 16.03 -22.38 32.31
CA GLN A 365 14.82 -22.82 33.04
C GLN A 365 15.15 -23.44 34.40
N GLY A 366 16.24 -24.21 34.52
CA GLY A 366 16.58 -24.98 35.69
C GLY A 366 15.67 -26.21 35.90
N ASP A 367 15.68 -26.79 37.14
CA ASP A 367 14.92 -27.99 37.45
C ASP A 367 13.61 -27.72 38.23
N GLU A 368 13.38 -26.47 38.66
CA GLU A 368 12.24 -26.12 39.54
C GLU A 368 11.04 -25.55 38.79
N ARG A 369 11.23 -25.09 37.55
CA ARG A 369 10.22 -24.35 36.78
C ARG A 369 9.97 -25.01 35.43
N ASP A 370 8.79 -24.77 34.88
CA ASP A 370 8.45 -25.14 33.54
C ASP A 370 8.15 -23.84 32.74
N PHE A 371 8.90 -23.59 31.68
CA PHE A 371 8.73 -22.46 30.79
C PHE A 371 7.84 -22.82 29.60
N LEU A 372 6.97 -21.88 29.21
CA LEU A 372 6.24 -21.89 27.97
C LEU A 372 6.81 -20.78 27.06
N VAL A 373 7.58 -21.14 26.06
CA VAL A 373 8.03 -20.21 25.05
C VAL A 373 6.91 -20.05 24.01
N ALA A 374 6.33 -18.87 23.93
CA ALA A 374 5.32 -18.55 22.94
C ALA A 374 5.98 -17.86 21.73
N VAL A 375 5.95 -18.54 20.58
CA VAL A 375 6.35 -17.97 19.29
C VAL A 375 5.09 -17.71 18.50
N ALA A 376 4.78 -16.45 18.26
CA ALA A 376 3.51 -16.02 17.70
C ALA A 376 3.70 -14.99 16.59
N LEU A 377 3.13 -15.26 15.41
CA LEU A 377 3.26 -14.44 14.20
C LEU A 377 2.19 -14.82 13.17
N ASP A 378 2.12 -14.04 12.09
CA ASP A 378 1.24 -14.33 10.96
C ASP A 378 1.55 -15.69 10.33
N GLY A 379 0.50 -16.41 9.97
CA GLY A 379 0.60 -17.74 9.38
C GLY A 379 0.65 -17.75 7.85
N GLU A 380 0.43 -16.59 7.19
CA GLU A 380 0.46 -16.47 5.73
C GLU A 380 1.59 -15.57 5.21
N ASN A 381 1.77 -14.39 5.80
CA ASN A 381 2.61 -13.32 5.23
C ASN A 381 4.11 -13.66 5.16
N PRO A 382 4.75 -14.32 6.14
CA PRO A 382 6.19 -14.63 6.09
C PRO A 382 6.59 -15.45 4.88
N TRP A 383 5.72 -16.38 4.46
CA TRP A 383 6.05 -17.37 3.42
C TRP A 383 6.21 -16.76 2.04
N ASP A 384 5.70 -15.54 1.81
CA ASP A 384 5.90 -14.79 0.57
C ASP A 384 7.38 -14.52 0.26
N PHE A 385 8.21 -14.50 1.28
CA PHE A 385 9.63 -14.15 1.20
C PHE A 385 10.56 -15.36 1.33
N TYR A 386 10.04 -16.53 1.70
CA TYR A 386 10.84 -17.74 1.81
C TYR A 386 10.98 -18.46 0.46
N PRO A 387 12.14 -19.09 0.16
CA PRO A 387 12.24 -20.03 -0.95
C PRO A 387 11.17 -21.13 -0.86
N ARG A 388 10.56 -21.47 -1.99
CA ARG A 388 9.48 -22.47 -2.09
C ARG A 388 8.35 -22.25 -1.08
N GLU A 389 8.01 -20.99 -0.82
CA GLU A 389 6.91 -20.61 0.09
C GLU A 389 7.06 -21.20 1.50
N GLY A 390 8.30 -21.33 1.98
CA GLY A 390 8.63 -21.81 3.31
C GLY A 390 8.58 -23.32 3.52
N HIS A 391 8.27 -24.13 2.51
CA HIS A 391 8.18 -25.60 2.66
C HIS A 391 9.45 -26.21 3.23
N ASP A 392 10.63 -25.83 2.73
CA ASP A 392 11.89 -26.41 3.17
C ASP A 392 12.18 -26.07 4.63
N PHE A 393 11.88 -24.85 5.06
CA PHE A 393 12.05 -24.41 6.44
C PHE A 393 11.06 -25.11 7.37
N LEU A 394 9.76 -25.11 7.06
CA LEU A 394 8.72 -25.69 7.90
C LEU A 394 8.89 -27.21 8.07
N ASN A 395 9.15 -27.93 6.98
CA ASN A 395 9.36 -29.38 7.07
C ASN A 395 10.58 -29.73 7.93
N LEU A 396 11.72 -29.05 7.73
CA LEU A 396 12.91 -29.29 8.56
C LEU A 396 12.67 -28.93 10.01
N LEU A 397 11.98 -27.80 10.28
CA LEU A 397 11.62 -27.37 11.63
C LEU A 397 10.73 -28.41 12.31
N TYR A 398 9.70 -28.90 11.63
CA TYR A 398 8.75 -29.86 12.17
C TYR A 398 9.41 -31.23 12.39
N GLU A 399 10.29 -31.67 11.50
CA GLU A 399 11.09 -32.88 11.68
C GLU A 399 11.96 -32.83 12.94
N GLU A 400 12.73 -31.74 13.11
CA GLU A 400 13.60 -31.51 14.27
C GLU A 400 12.81 -31.42 15.59
N LEU A 401 11.70 -30.65 15.59
CA LEU A 401 10.83 -30.53 16.76
C LEU A 401 10.17 -31.85 17.13
N GLN A 402 9.67 -32.61 16.15
CA GLN A 402 9.07 -33.91 16.39
C GLN A 402 10.10 -34.97 16.90
N GLY A 403 11.37 -34.81 16.47
CA GLY A 403 12.48 -35.66 16.91
C GLY A 403 13.04 -35.28 18.28
N ALA A 404 12.82 -34.06 18.76
CA ALA A 404 13.36 -33.56 19.99
C ALA A 404 12.72 -34.23 21.23
N HIS A 405 13.55 -34.59 22.21
CA HIS A 405 13.09 -35.10 23.53
C HIS A 405 13.19 -34.01 24.61
N ASP A 406 13.94 -32.99 24.32
CA ASP A 406 14.28 -31.89 25.24
C ASP A 406 13.41 -30.64 24.99
N ILE A 407 12.58 -30.65 23.95
CA ILE A 407 11.61 -29.61 23.60
C ILE A 407 10.27 -30.30 23.29
N VAL A 408 9.19 -29.83 23.90
CA VAL A 408 7.84 -30.36 23.73
C VAL A 408 6.94 -29.31 23.12
N CYS A 409 6.49 -29.55 21.90
CA CYS A 409 5.47 -28.69 21.28
C CYS A 409 4.11 -28.94 21.96
N THR A 410 3.47 -27.87 22.42
CA THR A 410 2.20 -27.92 23.15
C THR A 410 1.25 -26.84 22.69
N THR A 411 -0.04 -27.00 22.90
CA THR A 411 -0.97 -25.90 22.83
C THR A 411 -0.91 -25.05 24.10
N VAL A 412 -1.36 -23.81 23.99
CA VAL A 412 -1.38 -22.93 25.17
C VAL A 412 -2.33 -23.47 26.22
N SER A 413 -3.54 -23.91 25.84
CA SER A 413 -4.51 -24.47 26.79
C SER A 413 -4.01 -25.74 27.48
N ASP A 414 -3.35 -26.66 26.76
CA ASP A 414 -2.79 -27.88 27.39
C ASP A 414 -1.70 -27.56 28.44
N PHE A 415 -0.86 -26.54 28.11
CA PHE A 415 0.14 -26.08 29.08
C PHE A 415 -0.53 -25.47 30.31
N LEU A 416 -1.48 -24.59 30.10
CA LEU A 416 -2.20 -23.91 31.18
C LEU A 416 -2.98 -24.91 32.11
N ASP A 417 -3.57 -25.93 31.53
CA ASP A 417 -4.28 -26.98 32.30
C ASP A 417 -3.32 -27.84 33.12
N SER A 418 -2.16 -28.16 32.58
CA SER A 418 -1.16 -28.98 33.27
C SER A 418 -0.26 -28.21 34.26
N HIS A 419 -0.15 -26.91 34.11
CA HIS A 419 0.67 -26.01 34.92
C HIS A 419 -0.21 -24.88 35.49
N PRO A 420 -0.92 -25.10 36.60
CA PRO A 420 -1.91 -24.14 37.11
C PRO A 420 -1.31 -22.88 37.73
N HIS A 421 -0.01 -22.88 38.01
CA HIS A 421 0.64 -21.69 38.55
C HIS A 421 0.61 -20.53 37.57
N ARG A 422 0.24 -19.34 38.06
CA ARG A 422 0.22 -18.07 37.31
C ARG A 422 0.87 -17.00 38.17
N ARG A 423 1.66 -16.13 37.53
CA ARG A 423 2.08 -14.89 38.16
C ARG A 423 0.94 -13.86 38.13
N HIS A 424 0.80 -13.07 39.16
CA HIS A 424 -0.17 -12.00 39.18
C HIS A 424 0.42 -10.75 38.46
N LEU A 425 -0.28 -10.27 37.43
CA LEU A 425 0.07 -9.01 36.74
C LEU A 425 -0.88 -7.92 37.25
N PRO A 426 -0.40 -6.99 38.08
CA PRO A 426 -1.28 -6.02 38.74
C PRO A 426 -1.80 -4.95 37.75
N ARG A 427 -1.07 -4.67 36.68
CA ARG A 427 -1.39 -3.69 35.65
C ARG A 427 -0.91 -4.20 34.30
N LEU A 428 -1.74 -4.01 33.27
CA LEU A 428 -1.40 -4.25 31.88
C LEU A 428 -1.23 -2.91 31.17
N HIS A 429 -0.04 -2.64 30.64
CA HIS A 429 0.21 -1.46 29.82
C HIS A 429 -0.58 -1.53 28.51
N ALA A 430 -1.12 -0.39 28.08
CA ALA A 430 -1.82 -0.30 26.80
C ALA A 430 -0.82 -0.30 25.62
N GLY A 431 -1.00 -1.21 24.67
CA GLY A 431 -0.13 -1.30 23.50
C GLY A 431 -0.42 -2.51 22.64
N SER A 432 0.23 -2.58 21.48
CA SER A 432 0.15 -3.65 20.47
C SER A 432 1.51 -4.32 20.28
N TRP A 433 1.59 -5.30 19.39
CA TRP A 433 2.87 -5.90 18.99
C TRP A 433 3.74 -4.99 18.09
N ILE A 434 3.23 -3.81 17.71
CA ILE A 434 3.98 -2.79 16.98
C ILE A 434 4.49 -1.75 17.98
N GLY A 435 5.71 -1.96 18.49
CA GLY A 435 6.39 -1.04 19.40
C GLY A 435 5.66 -0.73 20.71
N ALA A 436 4.76 -1.61 21.17
CA ALA A 436 3.84 -1.41 22.29
C ALA A 436 3.08 -0.06 22.19
N SER A 437 2.61 0.30 20.98
CA SER A 437 1.92 1.54 20.65
C SER A 437 0.64 1.27 19.85
N PHE A 438 -0.17 2.30 19.62
CA PHE A 438 -1.34 2.28 18.73
C PHE A 438 -1.21 3.28 17.58
N ASP A 439 -0.05 3.88 17.38
CA ASP A 439 0.19 4.94 16.40
C ASP A 439 0.15 4.46 14.93
N THR A 440 -0.05 3.17 14.72
CA THR A 440 -0.38 2.56 13.43
C THR A 440 -1.87 2.68 13.06
N TRP A 441 -2.75 2.89 14.06
CA TRP A 441 -4.22 2.92 13.87
C TRP A 441 -4.86 4.25 14.30
N VAL A 442 -4.08 5.13 14.94
CA VAL A 442 -4.52 6.45 15.37
C VAL A 442 -3.31 7.40 15.42
N GLY A 443 -3.50 8.68 15.13
CA GLY A 443 -2.45 9.69 15.21
C GLY A 443 -2.19 10.44 13.92
N ASP A 444 -2.32 9.79 12.76
CA ASP A 444 -2.21 10.46 11.47
C ASP A 444 -3.49 11.26 11.13
N PRO A 445 -3.42 12.32 10.32
CA PRO A 445 -4.58 13.08 9.88
C PRO A 445 -5.63 12.20 9.17
N GLU A 446 -5.18 11.23 8.37
CA GLU A 446 -6.03 10.27 7.68
C GLU A 446 -6.77 9.38 8.69
N HIS A 447 -6.11 8.93 9.75
CA HIS A 447 -6.77 8.24 10.86
C HIS A 447 -7.84 9.11 11.51
N SER A 448 -7.52 10.39 11.78
CA SER A 448 -8.45 11.31 12.42
C SER A 448 -9.71 11.54 11.60
N LEU A 449 -9.57 11.61 10.26
CA LEU A 449 -10.71 11.71 9.35
C LEU A 449 -11.52 10.40 9.33
N ALA A 450 -10.86 9.24 9.21
CA ALA A 450 -11.53 7.94 9.16
C ALA A 450 -12.33 7.66 10.45
N TRP A 451 -11.72 7.87 11.63
CA TRP A 451 -12.42 7.75 12.92
C TRP A 451 -13.59 8.72 13.05
N SER A 452 -13.48 9.95 12.53
CA SER A 452 -14.57 10.93 12.54
C SER A 452 -15.74 10.47 11.66
N LEU A 453 -15.47 10.01 10.44
CA LEU A 453 -16.50 9.50 9.52
C LEU A 453 -17.21 8.27 10.09
N LEU A 454 -16.47 7.35 10.72
CA LEU A 454 -17.03 6.19 11.40
C LEU A 454 -17.93 6.61 12.57
N ALA A 455 -17.43 7.51 13.45
CA ALA A 455 -18.20 8.02 14.60
C ALA A 455 -19.48 8.72 14.16
N GLU A 456 -19.44 9.56 13.13
CA GLU A 456 -20.59 10.29 12.59
C GLU A 456 -21.64 9.33 12.02
N THR A 457 -21.20 8.34 11.23
CA THR A 457 -22.11 7.35 10.64
C THR A 457 -22.73 6.48 11.71
N ARG A 458 -21.97 6.06 12.72
CA ARG A 458 -22.45 5.26 13.84
C ARG A 458 -23.50 6.03 14.68
N ASP A 459 -23.19 7.27 15.07
CA ASP A 459 -24.10 8.09 15.84
C ASP A 459 -25.41 8.37 15.08
N TRP A 460 -25.29 8.59 13.76
CA TRP A 460 -26.44 8.73 12.90
C TRP A 460 -27.29 7.46 12.90
N LEU A 461 -26.68 6.26 12.80
CA LEU A 461 -27.41 4.98 12.83
C LEU A 461 -28.10 4.76 14.17
N VAL A 462 -27.48 5.12 15.30
CA VAL A 462 -28.10 5.07 16.63
C VAL A 462 -29.37 5.95 16.67
N GLY A 463 -29.28 7.17 16.14
CA GLY A 463 -30.44 8.08 16.03
C GLY A 463 -31.53 7.50 15.14
N PHE A 464 -31.18 6.96 13.98
CA PHE A 464 -32.12 6.34 13.05
C PHE A 464 -32.80 5.13 13.68
N GLN A 465 -32.06 4.25 14.37
CA GLN A 465 -32.64 3.09 15.07
C GLN A 465 -33.59 3.49 16.17
N ALA A 466 -33.33 4.58 16.92
CA ALA A 466 -34.23 5.07 17.95
C ALA A 466 -35.60 5.52 17.38
N GLU A 467 -35.59 6.09 16.18
CA GLU A 467 -36.78 6.52 15.46
C GLU A 467 -37.46 5.37 14.69
N ASN A 468 -36.72 4.35 14.28
CA ASN A 468 -37.14 3.25 13.40
C ASN A 468 -36.73 1.87 13.95
N PRO A 469 -37.12 1.47 15.18
CA PRO A 469 -36.57 0.28 15.85
C PRO A 469 -36.91 -1.05 15.16
N GLU A 470 -37.95 -1.09 14.34
CA GLU A 470 -38.40 -2.29 13.62
C GLU A 470 -37.92 -2.32 12.15
N HIS A 471 -37.00 -1.43 11.75
CA HIS A 471 -36.55 -1.38 10.36
C HIS A 471 -35.80 -2.67 9.99
N PRO A 472 -36.16 -3.39 8.91
CA PRO A 472 -35.69 -4.74 8.63
C PRO A 472 -34.17 -4.82 8.33
N ALA A 473 -33.55 -3.73 7.88
CA ALA A 473 -32.13 -3.70 7.53
C ALA A 473 -31.22 -3.15 8.65
N LEU A 474 -31.70 -3.04 9.89
CA LEU A 474 -30.87 -2.52 11.00
C LEU A 474 -29.68 -3.45 11.30
N GLU A 475 -29.90 -4.76 11.26
CA GLU A 475 -28.84 -5.72 11.55
C GLU A 475 -27.73 -5.65 10.50
N GLU A 476 -28.10 -5.55 9.23
CA GLU A 476 -27.15 -5.38 8.13
C GLU A 476 -26.44 -4.03 8.22
N ALA A 477 -27.12 -2.96 8.57
CA ALA A 477 -26.50 -1.64 8.74
C ALA A 477 -25.50 -1.61 9.90
N TRP A 478 -25.82 -2.27 11.03
CA TRP A 478 -24.87 -2.43 12.13
C TRP A 478 -23.68 -3.31 11.77
N ARG A 479 -23.87 -4.30 10.90
CA ARG A 479 -22.75 -5.11 10.39
C ARG A 479 -21.77 -4.27 9.60
N GLU A 480 -22.23 -3.33 8.78
CA GLU A 480 -21.38 -2.39 8.04
C GLU A 480 -20.56 -1.48 8.99
N ILE A 481 -21.12 -1.03 10.11
CA ILE A 481 -20.36 -0.32 11.16
C ILE A 481 -19.28 -1.22 11.74
N ASN A 482 -19.63 -2.46 12.15
CA ASN A 482 -18.66 -3.39 12.73
C ASN A 482 -17.51 -3.72 11.76
N ILE A 483 -17.77 -3.78 10.45
CA ILE A 483 -16.74 -3.95 9.41
C ILE A 483 -15.79 -2.75 9.41
N CYS A 484 -16.35 -1.52 9.46
CA CYS A 484 -15.53 -0.30 9.46
C CYS A 484 -14.70 -0.10 10.74
N GLU A 485 -15.03 -0.79 11.84
CA GLU A 485 -14.22 -0.80 13.07
C GLU A 485 -12.95 -1.66 12.97
N GLY A 486 -12.84 -2.47 11.92
CA GLY A 486 -11.70 -3.35 11.69
C GLY A 486 -10.37 -2.61 11.65
N SER A 487 -9.32 -3.23 12.17
CA SER A 487 -7.98 -2.65 12.21
C SER A 487 -7.36 -2.41 10.82
N ASP A 488 -7.75 -3.20 9.86
CA ASP A 488 -7.17 -3.22 8.51
C ASP A 488 -7.24 -1.88 7.79
N TRP A 489 -8.38 -1.18 7.92
CA TRP A 489 -8.58 0.12 7.31
C TRP A 489 -7.57 1.14 7.82
N PHE A 490 -7.45 1.23 9.14
CA PHE A 490 -6.52 2.15 9.80
C PHE A 490 -5.05 1.77 9.56
N TRP A 491 -4.74 0.48 9.42
CA TRP A 491 -3.41 0.03 9.00
C TRP A 491 -3.00 0.67 7.67
N TRP A 492 -3.88 0.62 6.67
CA TRP A 492 -3.60 1.19 5.34
C TRP A 492 -3.73 2.71 5.29
N PHE A 493 -4.48 3.34 6.21
CA PHE A 493 -4.52 4.79 6.37
C PHE A 493 -3.27 5.35 7.04
N SER A 494 -2.48 4.55 7.71
CA SER A 494 -1.23 4.99 8.30
C SER A 494 -0.23 5.45 7.24
N ARG A 495 0.44 6.56 7.53
CA ARG A 495 1.54 7.08 6.70
C ARG A 495 2.77 6.17 6.69
N LYS A 496 2.81 5.17 7.55
CA LYS A 496 3.89 4.19 7.66
C LYS A 496 3.76 3.04 6.65
N HIS A 497 2.60 2.86 6.02
CA HIS A 497 2.29 1.71 5.16
C HIS A 497 1.85 2.16 3.78
N ASP A 498 2.17 1.34 2.78
CA ASP A 498 1.74 1.48 1.39
C ASP A 498 1.43 0.08 0.83
N SER A 499 0.20 -0.12 0.40
CA SER A 499 -0.24 -1.39 -0.19
C SER A 499 0.00 -1.46 -1.70
N GLY A 500 0.34 -0.34 -2.35
CA GLY A 500 0.23 -0.17 -3.80
C GLY A 500 -1.21 -0.14 -4.32
N MET A 501 -2.20 -0.40 -3.42
CA MET A 501 -3.64 -0.47 -3.71
C MET A 501 -4.45 0.43 -2.76
N ASP A 502 -3.84 1.43 -2.15
CA ASP A 502 -4.42 2.28 -1.10
C ASP A 502 -5.77 2.89 -1.48
N ALA A 503 -5.91 3.28 -2.75
CA ALA A 503 -7.18 3.80 -3.25
C ALA A 503 -8.34 2.78 -3.19
N ILE A 504 -8.04 1.47 -3.30
CA ILE A 504 -9.07 0.42 -3.17
C ILE A 504 -9.44 0.23 -1.70
N TRP A 505 -8.47 0.32 -0.79
CA TRP A 505 -8.72 0.24 0.65
C TRP A 505 -9.57 1.41 1.14
N ASP A 506 -9.22 2.63 0.72
CA ASP A 506 -9.98 3.84 1.02
C ASP A 506 -11.43 3.73 0.50
N GLU A 507 -11.60 3.32 -0.75
CA GLU A 507 -12.93 3.17 -1.34
C GLU A 507 -13.76 2.09 -0.64
N GLN A 508 -13.16 0.96 -0.25
CA GLN A 508 -13.88 -0.09 0.50
C GLN A 508 -14.38 0.42 1.85
N PHE A 509 -13.54 1.09 2.62
CA PHE A 509 -13.94 1.67 3.90
C PHE A 509 -15.13 2.62 3.75
N ARG A 510 -15.03 3.57 2.83
CA ARG A 510 -16.10 4.52 2.56
C ARG A 510 -17.35 3.86 1.96
N MET A 511 -17.21 2.83 1.17
CA MET A 511 -18.30 2.03 0.63
C MET A 511 -19.11 1.39 1.76
N HIS A 512 -18.44 0.77 2.74
CA HIS A 512 -19.13 0.20 3.90
C HIS A 512 -19.87 1.27 4.70
N LEU A 513 -19.29 2.44 4.92
CA LEU A 513 -20.01 3.57 5.56
C LEU A 513 -21.20 4.04 4.73
N ARG A 514 -21.09 4.13 3.40
CA ARG A 514 -22.21 4.48 2.52
C ARG A 514 -23.32 3.41 2.53
N ASN A 515 -22.93 2.15 2.64
CA ASN A 515 -23.90 1.05 2.71
C ASN A 515 -24.83 1.15 3.91
N VAL A 516 -24.37 1.69 5.05
CA VAL A 516 -25.22 1.97 6.21
C VAL A 516 -26.46 2.79 5.81
N TYR A 517 -26.25 3.89 5.08
CA TYR A 517 -27.34 4.75 4.60
C TYR A 517 -28.17 4.08 3.50
N LYS A 518 -27.51 3.41 2.58
CA LYS A 518 -28.12 2.75 1.42
C LYS A 518 -29.09 1.63 1.84
N LEU A 519 -28.66 0.79 2.79
CA LEU A 519 -29.46 -0.32 3.32
C LEU A 519 -30.76 0.14 3.95
N VAL A 520 -30.76 1.27 4.66
CA VAL A 520 -31.96 1.81 5.30
C VAL A 520 -32.71 2.83 4.45
N GLY A 521 -32.32 3.03 3.18
CA GLY A 521 -32.98 3.93 2.24
C GLY A 521 -32.79 5.42 2.54
N ALA A 522 -31.75 5.80 3.28
CA ALA A 522 -31.47 7.17 3.65
C ALA A 522 -30.49 7.85 2.67
N LYS A 523 -30.49 9.19 2.68
CA LYS A 523 -29.56 9.97 1.87
C LYS A 523 -28.15 9.89 2.48
N CYS A 524 -27.19 9.47 1.70
CA CYS A 524 -25.79 9.40 2.07
C CYS A 524 -25.17 10.80 2.15
N PRO A 525 -24.37 11.12 3.18
CA PRO A 525 -23.58 12.34 3.27
C PRO A 525 -22.56 12.45 2.14
N SER A 526 -22.34 13.67 1.62
CA SER A 526 -21.40 13.93 0.52
C SER A 526 -19.94 13.65 0.89
N GLU A 527 -19.60 13.79 2.17
CA GLU A 527 -18.27 13.58 2.73
C GLU A 527 -17.75 12.15 2.50
N LEU A 528 -18.66 11.16 2.47
CA LEU A 528 -18.32 9.76 2.23
C LEU A 528 -17.94 9.44 0.77
N PHE A 529 -18.08 10.40 -0.13
CA PHE A 529 -17.61 10.28 -1.53
C PHE A 529 -16.23 10.90 -1.75
N HIS A 530 -15.68 11.59 -0.75
CA HIS A 530 -14.34 12.13 -0.80
C HIS A 530 -13.31 11.16 -0.21
N PRO A 531 -12.14 10.97 -0.85
CA PRO A 531 -11.10 10.10 -0.31
C PRO A 531 -10.63 10.54 1.08
N VAL A 532 -10.44 9.56 1.97
CA VAL A 532 -9.79 9.76 3.29
C VAL A 532 -8.30 10.00 3.09
N MET A 533 -7.71 9.23 2.17
CA MET A 533 -6.29 9.37 1.86
C MET A 533 -6.10 10.50 0.86
N GLU A 534 -5.39 11.56 1.27
CA GLU A 534 -4.84 12.47 0.28
C GLU A 534 -3.96 11.68 -0.69
N ARG A 535 -4.12 11.96 -2.00
CA ARG A 535 -3.27 11.33 -3.01
C ARG A 535 -1.81 11.58 -2.65
N ARG A 536 -1.17 10.58 -2.09
CA ARG A 536 0.29 10.57 -2.03
C ARG A 536 0.73 10.43 -3.48
N ALA A 537 1.24 11.50 -4.05
CA ALA A 537 1.99 11.44 -5.29
C ALA A 537 3.28 10.67 -4.97
N LEU A 538 3.20 9.32 -5.02
CA LEU A 538 4.34 8.42 -4.74
C LEU A 538 5.57 8.79 -5.60
N GLU A 539 5.35 9.34 -6.81
CA GLU A 539 6.42 9.80 -7.69
C GLU A 539 7.01 11.15 -7.28
N GLU A 540 6.23 12.07 -6.69
CA GLU A 540 6.73 13.41 -6.29
C GLU A 540 7.54 13.38 -4.99
N ARG A 541 7.26 12.47 -4.06
CA ARG A 541 8.00 12.36 -2.80
C ARG A 541 9.41 11.76 -2.97
N HIS A 542 9.64 11.03 -4.05
CA HIS A 542 10.92 10.35 -4.30
C HIS A 542 11.84 11.08 -5.26
N LEU A 543 11.36 12.07 -5.99
CA LEU A 543 12.17 12.82 -6.95
C LEU A 543 12.75 14.09 -6.33
N PRO A 544 14.01 14.45 -6.67
CA PRO A 544 14.58 15.72 -6.28
C PRO A 544 13.75 16.89 -6.85
N GLN A 545 13.36 17.82 -5.98
CA GLN A 545 12.55 19.00 -6.35
C GLN A 545 13.36 20.07 -7.09
N ALA A 546 14.68 20.09 -6.87
CA ALA A 546 15.61 21.03 -7.49
C ALA A 546 17.01 20.45 -7.50
N PRO A 547 17.94 20.99 -8.33
CA PRO A 547 19.36 20.67 -8.18
C PRO A 547 19.86 21.06 -6.79
N ILE A 548 20.63 20.17 -6.17
CA ILE A 548 21.21 20.39 -4.84
C ILE A 548 22.72 20.36 -4.90
N THR A 549 23.37 21.22 -4.11
CA THR A 549 24.83 21.23 -3.89
C THR A 549 25.06 21.40 -2.39
N PRO A 550 24.98 20.30 -1.62
CA PRO A 550 25.09 20.39 -0.17
C PRO A 550 26.55 20.69 0.24
N ASP A 551 26.71 21.60 1.20
CA ASP A 551 27.99 21.91 1.84
C ASP A 551 28.38 20.91 2.95
N GLY A 552 27.46 19.99 3.29
CA GLY A 552 27.67 18.97 4.32
C GLY A 552 26.39 18.18 4.62
N PRO A 553 26.45 17.22 5.55
CA PRO A 553 25.31 16.38 5.88
C PRO A 553 24.12 17.15 6.50
N ASP A 554 24.38 18.25 7.22
CA ASP A 554 23.35 19.03 7.93
C ASP A 554 22.86 20.26 7.13
N ASP A 555 23.23 20.36 5.86
CA ASP A 555 22.80 21.46 5.00
C ASP A 555 21.28 21.41 4.77
N PRO A 556 20.53 22.50 5.02
CA PRO A 556 19.10 22.56 4.77
C PRO A 556 18.70 22.29 3.31
N ILE A 557 19.64 22.37 2.37
CA ILE A 557 19.37 22.08 0.96
C ILE A 557 18.89 20.63 0.74
N TRP A 558 19.20 19.72 1.68
CA TRP A 558 18.70 18.34 1.64
C TRP A 558 17.18 18.23 1.71
N GLU A 559 16.47 19.27 2.18
CA GLU A 559 14.99 19.31 2.12
C GLU A 559 14.45 19.30 0.70
N LYS A 560 15.26 19.72 -0.29
CA LYS A 560 14.92 19.71 -1.73
C LYS A 560 15.37 18.44 -2.45
N ALA A 561 16.07 17.54 -1.77
CA ALA A 561 16.52 16.27 -2.32
C ALA A 561 15.34 15.31 -2.54
N GLY A 562 15.54 14.34 -3.42
CA GLY A 562 14.73 13.14 -3.44
C GLY A 562 14.84 12.43 -2.09
N ARG A 563 13.73 11.87 -1.61
CA ARG A 563 13.67 11.30 -0.27
C ARG A 563 12.99 9.95 -0.31
N TYR A 564 13.61 8.98 0.32
CA TYR A 564 13.03 7.67 0.61
C TYR A 564 13.15 7.40 2.10
N GLU A 565 12.03 7.20 2.78
CA GLU A 565 11.99 6.77 4.19
C GLU A 565 11.79 5.26 4.26
N VAL A 566 12.74 4.59 4.92
CA VAL A 566 12.68 3.16 5.14
C VAL A 566 11.70 2.86 6.28
N GLY A 567 10.84 1.90 6.11
CA GLY A 567 9.75 1.59 7.06
C GLY A 567 8.36 1.81 6.45
N THR A 568 8.23 2.52 5.33
CA THR A 568 7.03 2.51 4.50
C THR A 568 7.06 1.26 3.60
N GLY A 569 7.01 0.07 4.24
CA GLY A 569 7.14 -1.19 3.50
C GLY A 569 5.88 -1.51 2.68
N PHE A 570 6.08 -1.96 1.44
CA PHE A 570 5.03 -2.66 0.69
C PHE A 570 4.65 -3.94 1.41
N GLY A 571 3.35 -4.12 1.73
CA GLY A 571 2.82 -5.37 2.24
C GLY A 571 2.25 -5.29 3.66
N ALA A 572 1.62 -6.38 4.07
CA ALA A 572 0.95 -6.51 5.36
C ALA A 572 1.89 -6.69 6.57
N LEU A 573 3.19 -6.90 6.34
CA LEU A 573 4.18 -7.05 7.41
C LEU A 573 4.84 -5.70 7.70
N HIS A 574 4.66 -5.21 8.92
CA HIS A 574 5.45 -4.09 9.43
C HIS A 574 6.90 -4.57 9.61
N ARG A 575 7.82 -4.00 8.81
CA ARG A 575 9.25 -4.19 9.00
C ARG A 575 9.77 -2.99 9.78
N PRO A 576 10.28 -3.14 10.99
CA PRO A 576 11.02 -2.07 11.61
C PRO A 576 12.22 -1.72 10.72
N ALA A 577 12.53 -0.44 10.57
CA ALA A 577 13.74 -0.01 9.88
C ALA A 577 14.94 -0.65 10.60
N GLU A 578 15.64 -1.56 9.91
CA GLU A 578 16.67 -2.34 10.60
C GLU A 578 17.98 -1.55 10.74
N LEU A 579 18.40 -0.82 9.71
CA LEU A 579 19.66 -0.11 9.68
C LEU A 579 19.58 1.27 9.03
N VAL A 580 18.77 1.41 7.98
CA VAL A 580 18.59 2.66 7.24
C VAL A 580 17.26 3.28 7.60
N GLU A 581 17.27 4.50 8.13
CA GLU A 581 16.04 5.26 8.39
C GLU A 581 15.56 5.98 7.14
N LYS A 582 16.53 6.56 6.40
CA LYS A 582 16.19 7.42 5.27
C LYS A 582 17.35 7.50 4.27
N VAL A 583 17.03 7.58 3.00
CA VAL A 583 17.95 7.90 1.92
C VAL A 583 17.52 9.20 1.26
N LEU A 584 18.39 10.19 1.26
CA LEU A 584 18.25 11.44 0.53
C LEU A 584 19.20 11.44 -0.66
N TYR A 585 18.70 11.84 -1.83
CA TYR A 585 19.50 11.79 -3.05
C TYR A 585 19.14 12.94 -4.01
N GLY A 586 20.10 13.36 -4.78
CA GLY A 586 19.92 14.43 -5.76
C GLY A 586 21.23 14.73 -6.47
N GLY A 587 21.29 15.82 -7.20
CA GLY A 587 22.52 16.20 -7.86
C GLY A 587 22.57 17.67 -8.22
N ASP A 588 23.75 18.15 -8.47
CA ASP A 588 24.02 19.39 -9.19
C ASP A 588 24.30 19.10 -10.68
N ALA A 589 24.83 20.06 -11.42
CA ALA A 589 25.16 19.88 -12.82
C ALA A 589 26.30 18.86 -13.07
N LYS A 590 27.06 18.47 -12.06
CA LYS A 590 28.30 17.70 -12.21
C LYS A 590 28.34 16.44 -11.34
N ARG A 591 27.63 16.42 -10.20
CA ARG A 591 27.76 15.38 -9.19
C ARG A 591 26.42 14.87 -8.71
N LEU A 592 26.36 13.56 -8.47
CA LEU A 592 25.34 12.91 -7.66
C LEU A 592 25.70 13.13 -6.18
N HIS A 593 24.74 13.50 -5.36
CA HIS A 593 24.84 13.61 -3.91
C HIS A 593 23.90 12.61 -3.27
N VAL A 594 24.39 11.83 -2.31
CA VAL A 594 23.59 10.85 -1.55
C VAL A 594 23.89 11.02 -0.06
N ARG A 595 22.84 10.98 0.75
CA ARG A 595 22.89 10.93 2.20
C ARG A 595 22.07 9.75 2.70
N ILE A 596 22.63 8.97 3.62
CA ILE A 596 22.00 7.82 4.26
C ILE A 596 21.95 8.12 5.76
N ASP A 597 20.75 8.23 6.30
CA ASP A 597 20.51 8.32 7.72
C ASP A 597 20.33 6.90 8.27
N SER A 598 21.16 6.51 9.24
CA SER A 598 21.22 5.17 9.81
C SER A 598 20.95 5.21 11.32
N GLN A 599 20.29 4.17 11.85
CA GLN A 599 20.07 3.99 13.28
C GLN A 599 21.37 3.68 14.05
N LEU A 600 22.38 3.17 13.35
CA LEU A 600 23.67 2.81 13.97
C LEU A 600 24.65 3.97 13.94
N SER A 601 25.36 4.15 15.05
CA SER A 601 26.51 5.05 15.14
C SER A 601 27.67 4.57 14.24
N PRO A 602 28.60 5.45 13.86
CA PRO A 602 29.79 5.06 13.09
C PRO A 602 30.63 3.96 13.74
N GLU A 603 30.67 3.90 15.07
CA GLU A 603 31.40 2.90 15.84
C GLU A 603 30.70 1.53 15.76
N GLU A 604 29.37 1.51 15.83
CA GLU A 604 28.57 0.30 15.66
C GLU A 604 28.63 -0.24 14.22
N LEU A 605 28.56 0.65 13.22
CA LEU A 605 28.75 0.27 11.81
C LEU A 605 30.11 -0.42 11.57
N ALA A 606 31.18 0.14 12.16
CA ALA A 606 32.51 -0.43 12.03
C ALA A 606 32.64 -1.77 12.78
N SER A 607 32.13 -1.86 14.02
CA SER A 607 32.23 -3.07 14.84
C SER A 607 31.45 -4.25 14.25
N THR A 608 30.33 -3.97 13.62
CA THR A 608 29.46 -4.99 12.97
C THR A 608 29.85 -5.27 11.51
N ARG A 609 30.91 -4.64 10.99
CA ARG A 609 31.32 -4.71 9.57
C ARG A 609 30.14 -4.47 8.63
N THR A 610 29.39 -3.40 8.91
CA THR A 610 28.26 -2.99 8.08
C THR A 610 28.78 -2.19 6.89
N GLU A 611 28.33 -2.54 5.69
CA GLU A 611 28.69 -1.90 4.43
C GLU A 611 27.44 -1.54 3.64
N PHE A 612 27.50 -0.42 2.92
CA PHE A 612 26.41 0.07 2.05
C PHE A 612 26.85 -0.03 0.59
N TRP A 613 26.05 -0.68 -0.24
CA TRP A 613 26.29 -0.94 -1.64
C TRP A 613 25.20 -0.29 -2.48
N ILE A 614 25.52 0.79 -3.21
CA ILE A 614 24.56 1.52 -4.03
C ILE A 614 24.78 1.13 -5.49
N TYR A 615 23.81 0.43 -6.06
CA TYR A 615 23.78 0.02 -7.45
C TYR A 615 23.21 1.13 -8.31
N VAL A 616 23.81 1.39 -9.46
CA VAL A 616 23.48 2.52 -10.32
C VAL A 616 23.27 2.05 -11.76
N SER A 617 22.25 2.55 -12.45
CA SER A 617 21.97 2.27 -13.86
C SER A 617 22.88 2.99 -14.86
N GLY A 618 24.09 3.41 -14.45
CA GLY A 618 25.09 4.08 -15.27
C GLY A 618 26.42 3.33 -15.30
N GLY A 619 27.21 3.52 -16.35
CA GLY A 619 28.54 2.92 -16.46
C GLY A 619 29.56 3.51 -15.46
N ALA A 620 30.64 2.82 -15.20
CA ALA A 620 31.82 3.38 -14.55
C ALA A 620 32.81 3.79 -15.64
N GLY A 621 33.22 5.06 -15.68
CA GLY A 621 34.10 5.63 -16.71
C GLY A 621 35.38 4.82 -16.92
N GLY A 622 35.84 4.72 -18.16
CA GLY A 622 36.99 3.93 -18.58
C GLY A 622 38.34 4.40 -17.98
N GLY A 623 38.62 3.95 -16.75
CA GLY A 623 39.92 4.09 -16.06
C GLY A 623 40.61 2.75 -15.94
N ALA A 624 41.90 2.76 -15.54
CA ALA A 624 42.69 1.55 -15.36
C ALA A 624 42.01 0.54 -14.44
N VAL A 625 42.11 -0.75 -14.78
CA VAL A 625 41.53 -1.86 -14.02
C VAL A 625 42.15 -1.89 -12.62
N GLY A 626 41.35 -1.70 -11.59
CA GLY A 626 41.69 -1.84 -10.17
C GLY A 626 41.42 -3.26 -9.63
N GLU A 627 41.63 -3.44 -8.33
CA GLU A 627 41.30 -4.72 -7.67
C GLU A 627 39.80 -5.06 -7.78
N PRO A 628 39.43 -6.34 -7.95
CA PRO A 628 38.03 -6.75 -7.99
C PRO A 628 37.28 -6.44 -6.68
N LEU A 629 36.10 -5.88 -6.79
CA LEU A 629 35.12 -5.78 -5.70
C LEU A 629 34.17 -6.95 -5.78
N GLU A 630 34.11 -7.79 -4.74
CA GLU A 630 33.14 -8.86 -4.68
C GLU A 630 31.76 -8.26 -4.34
N SER A 631 30.82 -8.33 -5.27
CA SER A 631 29.43 -7.89 -5.04
C SER A 631 28.72 -8.84 -4.07
N PRO A 632 27.93 -8.33 -3.10
CA PRO A 632 27.14 -9.18 -2.21
C PRO A 632 26.01 -9.92 -2.94
N LEU A 633 25.53 -9.38 -4.07
CA LEU A 633 24.44 -9.96 -4.83
C LEU A 633 24.97 -10.99 -5.84
N ARG A 634 24.23 -12.10 -5.98
CA ARG A 634 24.51 -13.15 -6.97
C ARG A 634 23.88 -12.82 -8.33
N PRO A 635 24.46 -13.20 -9.46
CA PRO A 635 23.82 -13.01 -10.77
C PRO A 635 22.52 -13.82 -10.90
N PRO A 636 21.50 -13.31 -11.58
CA PRO A 636 21.45 -11.98 -12.22
C PRO A 636 21.06 -10.87 -11.25
N VAL A 637 21.98 -9.93 -10.97
CA VAL A 637 21.76 -8.78 -10.07
C VAL A 637 20.59 -7.91 -10.51
N SER A 638 20.33 -7.80 -11.82
CA SER A 638 19.22 -7.04 -12.39
C SER A 638 17.84 -7.57 -11.96
N ALA A 639 17.71 -8.87 -11.72
CA ALA A 639 16.46 -9.47 -11.27
C ALA A 639 16.12 -9.06 -9.82
N GLU A 640 17.14 -8.87 -8.97
CA GLU A 640 16.95 -8.46 -7.57
C GLU A 640 16.68 -6.96 -7.43
N LEU A 641 17.27 -6.14 -8.30
CA LEU A 641 17.15 -4.68 -8.24
C LEU A 641 16.01 -4.10 -9.10
N GLY A 642 15.45 -4.88 -10.03
CA GLY A 642 14.43 -4.42 -10.98
C GLY A 642 14.98 -3.50 -12.09
N PHE A 643 16.31 -3.37 -12.23
CA PHE A 643 16.98 -2.67 -13.32
C PHE A 643 18.37 -3.26 -13.56
N GLU A 644 18.97 -2.98 -14.72
CA GLU A 644 20.34 -3.43 -15.04
C GLU A 644 21.37 -2.45 -14.49
N PRO A 645 22.08 -2.78 -13.39
CA PRO A 645 23.11 -1.91 -12.85
C PRO A 645 24.39 -2.03 -13.67
N ARG A 646 25.11 -0.90 -13.84
CA ARG A 646 26.39 -0.85 -14.52
C ARG A 646 27.53 -0.33 -13.64
N ALA A 647 27.18 0.33 -12.56
CA ALA A 647 28.13 0.76 -11.54
C ALA A 647 27.64 0.43 -10.15
N VAL A 648 28.54 0.27 -9.21
CA VAL A 648 28.27 0.10 -7.79
C VAL A 648 29.15 1.03 -6.96
N ILE A 649 28.58 1.69 -5.99
CA ILE A 649 29.25 2.56 -5.03
C ILE A 649 29.24 1.81 -3.70
N ARG A 650 30.41 1.49 -3.16
CA ARG A 650 30.56 0.84 -1.85
C ARG A 650 31.02 1.84 -0.81
N LEU A 651 30.33 1.87 0.32
CA LEU A 651 30.71 2.59 1.53
C LEU A 651 31.09 1.58 2.61
N ALA A 652 32.32 1.59 3.07
CA ALA A 652 32.79 0.70 4.10
C ALA A 652 33.89 1.41 4.92
N GLY A 653 33.78 1.39 6.27
CA GLY A 653 34.78 1.98 7.16
C GLY A 653 35.05 3.48 6.92
N GLY A 654 34.05 4.24 6.44
CA GLY A 654 34.19 5.66 6.11
C GLY A 654 34.82 5.96 4.76
N GLU A 655 35.11 4.94 3.95
CA GLU A 655 35.66 5.09 2.59
C GLU A 655 34.58 4.81 1.55
N VAL A 656 34.56 5.60 0.47
CA VAL A 656 33.68 5.45 -0.68
C VAL A 656 34.50 4.93 -1.87
N THR A 657 34.07 3.81 -2.45
CA THR A 657 34.71 3.19 -3.61
C THR A 657 33.71 3.01 -4.71
N LEU A 658 34.04 3.42 -5.94
CA LEU A 658 33.22 3.18 -7.14
C LEU A 658 33.72 1.94 -7.87
N GLY A 659 32.83 1.03 -8.22
CA GLY A 659 33.10 -0.18 -8.99
C GLY A 659 32.30 -0.21 -10.30
N ARG A 660 32.86 -0.87 -11.32
CA ARG A 660 32.16 -1.19 -12.57
C ARG A 660 31.64 -2.62 -12.49
N LEU A 661 30.41 -2.81 -12.96
CA LEU A 661 29.78 -4.14 -13.06
C LEU A 661 29.88 -4.65 -14.50
N ASP A 662 30.68 -5.69 -14.70
CA ASP A 662 30.76 -6.44 -15.95
C ASP A 662 30.19 -7.84 -15.73
N GLY A 663 28.85 -7.95 -15.82
CA GLY A 663 28.17 -9.18 -15.45
C GLY A 663 28.16 -9.40 -13.93
N SER A 664 28.92 -10.35 -13.41
CA SER A 664 28.95 -10.74 -11.99
C SER A 664 30.12 -10.16 -11.18
N SER A 665 31.06 -9.46 -11.80
CA SER A 665 32.22 -8.91 -11.10
C SER A 665 32.23 -7.37 -11.13
N ALA A 666 32.55 -6.76 -9.99
CA ALA A 666 32.79 -5.33 -9.89
C ALA A 666 34.29 -5.06 -9.87
N THR A 667 34.77 -4.09 -10.66
CA THR A 667 36.16 -3.67 -10.68
C THR A 667 36.25 -2.26 -10.14
N ALA A 668 37.05 -2.03 -9.10
CA ALA A 668 37.23 -0.72 -8.50
C ALA A 668 37.85 0.29 -9.47
N VAL A 669 37.33 1.52 -9.46
CA VAL A 669 37.86 2.66 -10.22
C VAL A 669 38.84 3.43 -9.31
N PRO A 670 40.13 3.50 -9.57
CA PRO A 670 41.14 3.97 -8.61
C PRO A 670 41.08 5.45 -8.21
N THR A 671 40.23 6.26 -8.87
CA THR A 671 40.30 7.73 -8.77
C THR A 671 39.24 8.38 -7.84
N LEU A 672 38.43 7.61 -7.17
CA LEU A 672 37.33 8.14 -6.34
C LEU A 672 37.30 7.50 -4.95
N ARG A 673 38.15 8.01 -4.06
CA ARG A 673 38.05 7.78 -2.62
C ARG A 673 37.61 9.08 -1.98
N GLU A 674 36.32 9.16 -1.59
CA GLU A 674 35.84 10.27 -0.77
C GLU A 674 35.56 9.72 0.65
N ARG A 675 35.85 10.52 1.68
CA ARG A 675 35.50 10.17 3.06
C ARG A 675 34.04 10.50 3.32
N SER A 676 33.29 9.57 3.91
CA SER A 676 31.96 9.82 4.40
C SER A 676 31.99 10.44 5.80
N SER A 677 31.01 11.29 6.09
CA SER A 677 30.73 11.87 7.41
C SER A 677 29.51 11.19 8.04
N HIS A 678 29.18 11.49 9.29
CA HIS A 678 27.93 11.03 9.89
C HIS A 678 26.96 12.23 10.03
N PRO A 679 25.68 12.13 9.57
CA PRO A 679 25.13 11.01 8.77
C PRO A 679 25.93 10.71 7.52
N LEU A 680 25.88 9.48 7.01
CA LEU A 680 26.69 9.03 5.88
C LEU A 680 26.32 9.82 4.62
N SER A 681 27.18 10.73 4.19
CA SER A 681 26.96 11.52 2.99
C SER A 681 28.19 11.53 2.10
N PHE A 682 27.97 11.49 0.78
CA PHE A 682 29.05 11.51 -0.22
C PHE A 682 28.55 12.08 -1.55
N SER A 683 29.49 12.36 -2.44
CA SER A 683 29.16 12.81 -3.79
C SER A 683 30.05 12.17 -4.85
N ILE A 684 29.46 11.81 -6.00
CA ILE A 684 30.13 11.14 -7.13
C ILE A 684 29.93 11.97 -8.40
N PRO A 685 30.97 12.25 -9.20
CA PRO A 685 30.80 12.91 -10.50
C PRO A 685 29.92 12.07 -11.45
N PHE A 686 28.94 12.70 -12.12
CA PHE A 686 28.14 12.01 -13.13
C PHE A 686 28.97 11.48 -14.30
N ALA A 687 30.08 12.15 -14.64
CA ALA A 687 31.03 11.66 -15.63
C ALA A 687 31.65 10.31 -15.27
N ALA A 688 31.85 10.02 -13.97
CA ALA A 688 32.33 8.73 -13.50
C ALA A 688 31.28 7.62 -13.60
N LEU A 689 30.01 8.00 -13.66
CA LEU A 689 28.85 7.12 -13.86
C LEU A 689 28.41 7.06 -15.34
N GLU A 690 29.19 7.65 -16.27
CA GLU A 690 28.87 7.75 -17.70
C GLU A 690 27.47 8.33 -17.97
N LYS A 691 27.05 9.33 -17.16
CA LYS A 691 25.74 9.99 -17.27
C LYS A 691 25.87 11.41 -17.78
N ALA A 692 25.10 11.72 -18.83
CA ALA A 692 24.99 13.06 -19.40
C ALA A 692 23.81 13.86 -18.77
N PRO A 693 23.89 15.21 -18.80
CA PRO A 693 22.79 16.06 -18.33
C PRO A 693 21.46 15.74 -18.99
N GLY A 694 20.42 15.55 -18.18
CA GLY A 694 19.06 15.22 -18.63
C GLY A 694 18.79 13.71 -18.73
N GLU A 695 19.77 12.83 -18.62
CA GLU A 695 19.57 11.38 -18.65
C GLU A 695 18.89 10.86 -17.38
N PRO A 696 18.00 9.87 -17.50
CA PRO A 696 17.44 9.18 -16.35
C PRO A 696 18.48 8.27 -15.69
N MET A 697 18.41 8.15 -14.37
CA MET A 697 19.24 7.27 -13.57
C MET A 697 18.43 6.60 -12.47
N GLN A 698 18.73 5.34 -12.19
CA GLN A 698 18.14 4.56 -11.11
C GLN A 698 19.20 4.17 -10.10
N LEU A 699 18.79 4.11 -8.83
CA LEU A 699 19.64 3.78 -7.69
C LEU A 699 18.92 2.73 -6.82
N ALA A 700 19.68 1.76 -6.29
CA ALA A 700 19.20 0.88 -5.24
C ALA A 700 20.34 0.64 -4.23
N LEU A 701 20.01 0.66 -2.94
CA LEU A 701 20.95 0.46 -1.85
C LEU A 701 20.76 -0.95 -1.28
N VAL A 702 21.87 -1.68 -1.12
CA VAL A 702 21.92 -2.95 -0.40
C VAL A 702 22.85 -2.77 0.80
N VAL A 703 22.39 -3.17 1.97
CA VAL A 703 23.19 -3.13 3.19
C VAL A 703 23.65 -4.53 3.52
N THR A 704 24.92 -4.67 3.82
CA THR A 704 25.49 -5.96 4.25
C THR A 704 26.07 -5.86 5.67
N ARG A 705 25.95 -6.93 6.44
CA ARG A 705 26.55 -7.07 7.77
C ARG A 705 27.36 -8.36 7.82
N ASN A 706 28.65 -8.26 8.17
CA ASN A 706 29.57 -9.40 8.12
C ASN A 706 29.57 -10.14 6.76
N GLY A 707 29.44 -9.38 5.65
CA GLY A 707 29.40 -9.93 4.29
C GLY A 707 28.10 -10.64 3.90
N ARG A 708 27.05 -10.52 4.71
CA ARG A 708 25.69 -11.02 4.41
C ARG A 708 24.79 -9.85 4.08
N ASP A 709 24.00 -10.01 3.05
CA ASP A 709 22.92 -9.09 2.69
C ASP A 709 21.86 -9.09 3.82
N VAL A 710 21.54 -7.91 4.34
CA VAL A 710 20.58 -7.73 5.44
C VAL A 710 19.42 -6.81 5.09
N GLU A 711 19.62 -5.82 4.18
CA GLU A 711 18.57 -4.86 3.84
C GLU A 711 18.70 -4.35 2.41
N HIS A 712 17.58 -4.18 1.71
CA HIS A 712 17.45 -3.52 0.41
C HIS A 712 16.62 -2.25 0.51
N VAL A 713 17.06 -1.16 -0.10
CA VAL A 713 16.40 0.15 -0.06
C VAL A 713 16.35 0.77 -1.48
N PRO A 714 15.17 0.92 -2.06
CA PRO A 714 13.90 0.39 -1.60
C PRO A 714 13.88 -1.14 -1.62
N PRO A 715 13.03 -1.80 -0.84
CA PRO A 715 12.93 -3.25 -0.84
C PRO A 715 12.47 -3.81 -2.19
N ILE A 716 11.81 -2.99 -3.02
CA ILE A 716 11.36 -3.33 -4.37
C ILE A 716 11.51 -2.11 -5.27
N GLY A 717 12.05 -2.32 -6.48
CA GLY A 717 12.24 -1.25 -7.46
C GLY A 717 13.51 -0.43 -7.21
N ALA A 718 13.49 0.81 -7.66
CA ALA A 718 14.66 1.69 -7.59
C ALA A 718 14.27 3.16 -7.32
N LEU A 719 15.15 3.89 -6.67
CA LEU A 719 15.09 5.35 -6.59
C LEU A 719 15.45 5.93 -7.96
N SER A 720 14.69 6.91 -8.43
CA SER A 720 14.88 7.50 -9.75
C SER A 720 15.27 8.96 -9.64
N LEU A 721 16.16 9.41 -10.52
CA LEU A 721 16.44 10.82 -10.70
C LEU A 721 16.83 11.10 -12.17
N ARG A 722 16.71 12.38 -12.58
CA ARG A 722 17.35 12.86 -13.82
C ARG A 722 18.60 13.65 -13.48
N VAL A 723 19.66 13.43 -14.24
CA VAL A 723 20.90 14.20 -14.09
C VAL A 723 20.57 15.68 -14.36
N PRO A 724 20.80 16.59 -13.39
CA PRO A 724 20.47 17.99 -13.57
C PRO A 724 21.27 18.61 -14.74
N ARG A 725 20.60 19.42 -15.56
CA ARG A 725 21.25 20.25 -16.55
C ARG A 725 21.90 21.42 -15.81
N GLY A 726 23.18 21.68 -16.03
CA GLY A 726 23.92 22.74 -15.35
C GLY A 726 23.31 24.12 -15.57
N ALA A 727 23.54 25.03 -14.62
CA ALA A 727 23.12 26.43 -14.68
C ALA A 727 23.67 27.23 -15.89
N GLY A 728 24.51 26.62 -16.75
CA GLY A 728 24.88 27.17 -18.05
C GLY A 728 23.84 26.94 -19.12
N GLY A 729 22.78 26.23 -18.83
CA GLY A 729 21.52 26.07 -19.53
C GLY A 729 20.37 26.40 -18.60
N ALA A 730 20.48 27.40 -17.71
CA ALA A 730 19.31 28.10 -17.29
C ALA A 730 18.58 28.44 -18.57
N GLU A 731 17.46 27.79 -18.87
CA GLU A 731 16.48 28.43 -19.69
C GLU A 731 16.33 29.79 -19.01
N THR A 732 16.93 30.82 -19.62
CA THR A 732 16.50 32.18 -19.37
C THR A 732 15.01 32.09 -19.58
N GLY A 733 14.26 32.23 -18.48
CA GLY A 733 12.82 32.43 -18.59
C GLY A 733 12.64 33.44 -19.73
N PRO A 734 11.60 33.33 -20.54
CA PRO A 734 11.49 34.04 -21.78
C PRO A 734 12.05 35.44 -21.63
N SER A 735 13.08 35.80 -22.43
CA SER A 735 13.80 37.08 -22.33
C SER A 735 12.93 38.27 -22.75
N GLY A 736 11.61 38.12 -22.65
CA GLY A 736 10.55 39.04 -23.00
C GLY A 736 9.30 38.81 -22.17
N PRO A 737 8.22 39.52 -22.48
CA PRO A 737 6.91 39.35 -21.83
C PRO A 737 6.44 37.91 -21.92
N LEU A 738 5.98 37.35 -20.78
CA LEU A 738 5.34 36.03 -20.77
C LEU A 738 4.07 36.05 -21.62
N ARG A 739 3.91 35.00 -22.42
CA ARG A 739 2.67 34.72 -23.17
C ARG A 739 1.75 33.91 -22.30
N VAL A 740 0.66 34.51 -21.82
CA VAL A 740 -0.27 33.90 -20.86
C VAL A 740 -1.63 33.72 -21.50
N LEU A 741 -2.17 32.50 -21.52
CA LEU A 741 -3.56 32.24 -21.88
C LEU A 741 -4.36 31.97 -20.59
N ILE A 742 -5.34 32.83 -20.29
CA ILE A 742 -6.27 32.57 -19.18
C ILE A 742 -7.52 31.92 -19.77
N ALA A 743 -7.80 30.68 -19.33
CA ALA A 743 -8.98 29.92 -19.73
C ALA A 743 -9.98 29.85 -18.58
N ALA A 744 -11.19 30.30 -18.77
CA ALA A 744 -12.24 30.32 -17.77
C ALA A 744 -13.63 30.16 -18.40
N ALA A 745 -14.56 29.58 -17.63
CA ALA A 745 -15.96 29.52 -18.06
C ALA A 745 -16.65 30.87 -18.00
N GLU A 746 -16.14 31.82 -17.23
CA GLU A 746 -16.72 33.12 -16.98
C GLU A 746 -15.68 34.23 -17.10
N VAL A 747 -16.03 35.32 -17.83
CA VAL A 747 -15.22 36.54 -17.91
C VAL A 747 -16.16 37.73 -18.00
N ALA A 748 -16.10 38.67 -17.05
CA ALA A 748 -16.87 39.92 -17.12
C ALA A 748 -16.33 40.88 -18.20
N PRO A 749 -17.17 41.60 -19.00
CA PRO A 749 -18.63 41.65 -18.90
C PRO A 749 -19.36 40.67 -19.82
N PHE A 750 -18.67 39.72 -20.48
CA PHE A 750 -19.22 38.83 -21.50
C PHE A 750 -20.15 37.75 -20.91
N ALA A 751 -19.65 37.03 -19.91
CA ALA A 751 -20.37 35.97 -19.22
C ALA A 751 -20.07 36.03 -17.73
N LYS A 752 -21.11 36.09 -16.89
CA LYS A 752 -20.96 36.23 -15.45
C LYS A 752 -22.10 35.52 -14.71
N ALA A 753 -21.78 34.54 -13.89
CA ALA A 753 -22.66 33.95 -12.90
C ALA A 753 -22.15 34.21 -11.46
N GLY A 754 -20.84 34.29 -11.28
CA GLY A 754 -20.23 34.47 -9.97
C GLY A 754 -19.04 35.43 -9.92
N GLY A 755 -18.24 35.35 -8.86
CA GLY A 755 -17.05 36.19 -8.68
C GLY A 755 -15.89 35.84 -9.60
N VAL A 756 -15.85 34.61 -10.15
CA VAL A 756 -14.82 34.15 -11.09
C VAL A 756 -14.67 35.08 -12.28
N ALA A 757 -15.81 35.55 -12.82
CA ALA A 757 -15.84 36.45 -13.95
C ALA A 757 -15.12 37.79 -13.71
N ASP A 758 -15.26 38.34 -12.50
CA ASP A 758 -14.58 39.58 -12.12
C ASP A 758 -13.09 39.40 -11.93
N VAL A 759 -12.70 38.31 -11.26
CA VAL A 759 -11.30 37.96 -10.98
C VAL A 759 -10.54 37.71 -12.27
N THR A 760 -11.07 36.91 -13.21
CA THR A 760 -10.42 36.59 -14.46
C THR A 760 -10.22 37.84 -15.33
N ALA A 761 -11.25 38.70 -15.39
CA ALA A 761 -11.18 39.96 -16.13
C ALA A 761 -10.18 40.97 -15.52
N ALA A 762 -10.14 41.06 -14.17
CA ALA A 762 -9.22 41.94 -13.45
C ALA A 762 -7.77 41.47 -13.59
N LEU A 763 -7.54 40.16 -13.39
CA LEU A 763 -6.22 39.54 -13.47
C LEU A 763 -5.62 39.73 -14.89
N ALA A 764 -6.40 39.47 -15.93
CA ALA A 764 -5.94 39.64 -17.32
C ALA A 764 -5.51 41.08 -17.60
N LYS A 765 -6.30 42.07 -17.17
CA LYS A 765 -5.97 43.48 -17.31
C LYS A 765 -4.71 43.87 -16.52
N GLU A 766 -4.56 43.36 -15.30
CA GLU A 766 -3.42 43.68 -14.48
C GLU A 766 -2.11 43.06 -15.02
N LEU A 767 -2.13 41.82 -15.43
CA LEU A 767 -0.98 41.16 -16.06
C LEU A 767 -0.59 41.86 -17.36
N ARG A 768 -1.59 42.30 -18.14
CA ARG A 768 -1.35 43.12 -19.36
C ARG A 768 -0.71 44.44 -18.99
N ARG A 769 -1.19 45.14 -17.95
CA ARG A 769 -0.61 46.39 -17.45
C ARG A 769 0.85 46.22 -16.99
N GLN A 770 1.20 45.05 -16.50
CA GLN A 770 2.57 44.64 -16.10
C GLN A 770 3.44 44.27 -17.32
N GLY A 771 2.90 44.41 -18.54
CA GLY A 771 3.66 44.21 -19.78
C GLY A 771 3.67 42.76 -20.31
N GLN A 772 2.85 41.86 -19.77
CA GLN A 772 2.75 40.50 -20.27
C GLN A 772 1.85 40.40 -21.50
N ASP A 773 2.08 39.45 -22.42
CA ASP A 773 1.18 39.16 -23.54
C ASP A 773 0.06 38.22 -23.10
N VAL A 774 -1.01 38.78 -22.54
CA VAL A 774 -2.13 38.07 -21.95
C VAL A 774 -3.29 37.99 -22.92
N ARG A 775 -3.89 36.79 -22.99
CA ARG A 775 -5.12 36.55 -23.76
C ARG A 775 -6.10 35.76 -22.91
N LEU A 776 -7.40 35.94 -23.19
CA LEU A 776 -8.49 35.26 -22.51
C LEU A 776 -9.19 34.28 -23.46
N VAL A 777 -9.72 33.18 -22.95
CA VAL A 777 -10.63 32.30 -23.71
C VAL A 777 -11.78 31.82 -22.83
N LEU A 778 -13.00 31.82 -23.37
CA LEU A 778 -14.24 31.36 -22.76
C LEU A 778 -15.19 30.76 -23.79
N PRO A 779 -16.20 29.95 -23.39
CA PRO A 779 -17.26 29.53 -24.30
C PRO A 779 -18.10 30.71 -24.77
N ARG A 780 -18.56 30.66 -26.01
CA ARG A 780 -19.51 31.64 -26.52
C ARG A 780 -20.95 31.21 -26.14
N TYR A 781 -21.39 31.62 -24.99
CA TYR A 781 -22.78 31.39 -24.55
C TYR A 781 -23.77 32.26 -25.32
N ARG A 782 -25.05 31.87 -25.37
CA ARG A 782 -26.14 32.61 -26.06
C ARG A 782 -26.18 34.08 -25.69
N GLN A 783 -25.90 34.45 -24.45
CA GLN A 783 -25.91 35.84 -23.99
C GLN A 783 -24.77 36.71 -24.58
N VAL A 784 -23.74 36.06 -25.17
CA VAL A 784 -22.62 36.77 -25.79
C VAL A 784 -22.98 37.11 -27.24
N SER A 785 -23.49 38.33 -27.47
CA SER A 785 -23.78 38.81 -28.81
C SER A 785 -22.52 39.17 -29.59
N ALA A 786 -22.32 38.53 -30.74
CA ALA A 786 -21.21 38.85 -31.65
C ALA A 786 -21.24 40.29 -32.15
N GLU A 787 -22.40 40.79 -32.47
CA GLU A 787 -22.58 42.18 -32.98
C GLU A 787 -22.26 43.21 -31.89
N ARG A 788 -22.82 43.01 -30.66
CA ARG A 788 -22.63 43.95 -29.55
C ARG A 788 -21.16 44.08 -29.13
N HIS A 789 -20.44 42.97 -29.19
CA HIS A 789 -19.04 42.92 -28.76
C HIS A 789 -18.04 42.99 -29.92
N GLY A 790 -18.53 43.21 -31.18
CA GLY A 790 -17.69 43.35 -32.35
C GLY A 790 -16.81 42.13 -32.64
N LEU A 791 -17.34 40.91 -32.36
CA LEU A 791 -16.57 39.68 -32.51
C LEU A 791 -16.33 39.37 -33.98
N ARG A 792 -15.10 38.92 -34.27
CA ARG A 792 -14.69 38.52 -35.63
C ARG A 792 -14.23 37.06 -35.59
N THR A 793 -14.44 36.31 -36.66
CA THR A 793 -13.95 34.93 -36.76
C THR A 793 -12.43 34.95 -36.93
N ALA A 794 -11.74 34.42 -35.97
CA ALA A 794 -10.28 34.20 -35.98
C ALA A 794 -9.93 32.85 -36.60
N VAL A 795 -10.67 31.79 -36.27
CA VAL A 795 -10.51 30.43 -36.84
C VAL A 795 -11.92 29.91 -37.18
N ALA A 796 -12.12 29.42 -38.39
CA ALA A 796 -13.36 28.78 -38.82
C ALA A 796 -13.15 27.27 -38.97
N GLY A 797 -14.16 26.49 -38.59
CA GLY A 797 -14.16 25.02 -38.80
C GLY A 797 -13.07 24.30 -38.03
N LEU A 798 -12.78 24.70 -36.76
CA LEU A 798 -11.86 23.98 -35.89
C LEU A 798 -12.49 22.67 -35.44
N GLY A 799 -11.93 21.54 -35.87
CA GLY A 799 -12.36 20.23 -35.42
C GLY A 799 -11.78 19.89 -34.02
N VAL A 800 -12.66 19.69 -33.07
CA VAL A 800 -12.29 19.29 -31.69
C VAL A 800 -12.90 17.94 -31.37
N ARG A 801 -12.11 17.02 -30.87
CA ARG A 801 -12.55 15.67 -30.57
C ARG A 801 -13.31 15.62 -29.23
N LEU A 802 -14.36 14.78 -29.17
CA LEU A 802 -15.15 14.53 -28.00
C LEU A 802 -15.63 13.04 -28.03
N GLY A 803 -15.11 12.18 -27.21
CA GLY A 803 -15.52 10.78 -27.10
C GLY A 803 -15.39 9.99 -28.42
N GLY A 804 -14.34 10.23 -29.20
CA GLY A 804 -14.12 9.55 -30.47
C GLY A 804 -14.78 10.24 -31.68
N GLU A 805 -15.69 11.19 -31.48
CA GLU A 805 -16.30 12.04 -32.51
C GLU A 805 -15.54 13.36 -32.64
N THR A 806 -15.65 13.99 -33.79
CA THR A 806 -15.09 15.33 -34.01
C THR A 806 -16.25 16.31 -34.21
N LEU A 807 -16.37 17.30 -33.32
CA LEU A 807 -17.31 18.41 -33.46
C LEU A 807 -16.59 19.66 -33.93
N GLU A 808 -17.16 20.34 -34.89
CA GLU A 808 -16.61 21.59 -35.42
C GLU A 808 -17.09 22.79 -34.59
N CYS A 809 -16.16 23.72 -34.32
CA CYS A 809 -16.45 25.04 -33.76
C CYS A 809 -15.73 26.15 -34.54
N SER A 810 -16.10 27.39 -34.29
CA SER A 810 -15.34 28.56 -34.69
C SER A 810 -14.72 29.25 -33.47
N ILE A 811 -13.55 29.84 -33.66
CA ILE A 811 -12.96 30.70 -32.63
C ILE A 811 -13.20 32.14 -33.06
N LEU A 812 -13.97 32.84 -32.22
CA LEU A 812 -14.22 34.27 -32.45
C LEU A 812 -13.26 35.09 -31.59
N GLU A 813 -12.82 36.23 -32.10
CA GLU A 813 -11.94 37.15 -31.38
C GLU A 813 -12.69 38.45 -31.06
N GLY A 814 -12.55 38.92 -29.85
CA GLY A 814 -12.99 40.22 -29.37
C GLY A 814 -11.94 40.87 -28.46
N ARG A 815 -12.33 41.88 -27.69
CA ARG A 815 -11.39 42.56 -26.80
C ARG A 815 -12.04 42.94 -25.46
N LEU A 816 -11.24 42.87 -24.40
CA LEU A 816 -11.55 43.42 -23.10
C LEU A 816 -10.56 44.56 -22.78
N GLY A 817 -10.91 45.79 -23.28
CA GLY A 817 -9.94 46.85 -23.33
C GLY A 817 -8.84 46.54 -24.36
N ASP A 818 -7.60 46.45 -23.91
CA ASP A 818 -6.45 46.06 -24.75
C ASP A 818 -6.10 44.56 -24.68
N VAL A 819 -6.82 43.77 -23.89
CA VAL A 819 -6.64 42.30 -23.78
C VAL A 819 -7.45 41.63 -24.91
N PRO A 820 -6.81 40.81 -25.78
CA PRO A 820 -7.52 39.92 -26.72
C PRO A 820 -8.34 38.85 -25.97
N VAL A 821 -9.55 38.61 -26.46
CA VAL A 821 -10.46 37.60 -25.89
C VAL A 821 -10.94 36.66 -26.99
N TYR A 822 -10.76 35.36 -26.78
CA TYR A 822 -11.26 34.33 -27.70
C TYR A 822 -12.52 33.70 -27.17
N PHE A 823 -13.42 33.34 -28.08
CA PHE A 823 -14.67 32.67 -27.75
C PHE A 823 -14.77 31.37 -28.55
N VAL A 824 -14.95 30.24 -27.83
CA VAL A 824 -15.23 28.98 -28.49
C VAL A 824 -16.69 28.92 -28.87
N ASP A 825 -16.98 29.10 -30.13
CA ASP A 825 -18.33 29.17 -30.70
C ASP A 825 -18.76 27.79 -31.23
N CYS A 826 -19.38 26.99 -30.37
CA CYS A 826 -19.99 25.70 -30.67
C CYS A 826 -21.48 25.74 -30.25
N PRO A 827 -22.41 26.15 -31.16
CA PRO A 827 -23.81 26.37 -30.81
C PRO A 827 -24.51 25.14 -30.22
N SER A 828 -24.14 23.93 -30.69
CA SER A 828 -24.71 22.68 -30.15
C SER A 828 -24.45 22.51 -28.66
N LEU A 829 -23.35 23.05 -28.13
CA LEU A 829 -22.96 22.94 -26.72
C LEU A 829 -23.28 24.19 -25.91
N TYR A 830 -23.17 25.41 -26.48
CA TYR A 830 -23.20 26.65 -25.70
C TYR A 830 -24.36 27.59 -26.01
N ASP A 831 -25.16 27.36 -27.07
CA ASP A 831 -26.35 28.17 -27.37
C ASP A 831 -27.55 27.76 -26.52
N ARG A 832 -27.47 28.06 -25.19
CA ARG A 832 -28.44 27.67 -24.16
C ARG A 832 -28.81 28.85 -23.28
N ASP A 833 -29.94 28.72 -22.54
CA ASP A 833 -30.46 29.82 -21.70
C ASP A 833 -29.60 30.09 -20.46
N GLY A 834 -28.92 29.04 -19.93
CA GLY A 834 -27.96 29.15 -18.81
C GLY A 834 -26.54 28.79 -19.20
N MET A 835 -25.60 29.09 -18.32
CA MET A 835 -24.22 28.72 -18.51
C MET A 835 -23.92 27.30 -17.98
N TYR A 836 -24.59 26.87 -16.91
CA TYR A 836 -24.39 25.64 -16.19
C TYR A 836 -25.71 24.94 -15.78
N GLY A 837 -25.64 23.72 -15.29
CA GLY A 837 -26.78 22.99 -14.73
C GLY A 837 -27.46 22.07 -15.72
N TYR A 838 -26.76 21.66 -16.76
CA TYR A 838 -27.24 20.73 -17.78
C TYR A 838 -26.67 19.33 -17.55
N GLU A 839 -27.43 18.30 -17.89
CA GLU A 839 -27.03 16.89 -17.76
C GLU A 839 -25.76 16.53 -18.54
N ASP A 840 -25.44 17.36 -19.58
CA ASP A 840 -24.27 17.19 -20.43
C ASP A 840 -23.14 18.21 -20.14
N ASP A 841 -23.11 18.79 -18.95
CA ASP A 841 -22.04 19.72 -18.56
C ASP A 841 -20.66 19.08 -18.59
N ASP A 842 -20.56 17.78 -18.34
CA ASP A 842 -19.32 17.02 -18.51
C ASP A 842 -18.79 17.10 -19.96
N ALA A 843 -19.64 16.79 -20.94
CA ALA A 843 -19.29 16.84 -22.34
C ALA A 843 -18.93 18.28 -22.79
N ARG A 844 -19.67 19.27 -22.33
CA ARG A 844 -19.47 20.68 -22.66
C ARG A 844 -18.11 21.21 -22.20
N PHE A 845 -17.70 20.89 -20.98
CA PHE A 845 -16.45 21.38 -20.41
C PHE A 845 -15.23 20.50 -20.71
N VAL A 846 -15.42 19.22 -20.99
CA VAL A 846 -14.42 18.39 -21.68
C VAL A 846 -14.09 18.97 -23.05
N TYR A 847 -15.14 19.29 -23.84
CA TYR A 847 -14.97 19.90 -25.13
C TYR A 847 -14.26 21.26 -25.06
N PHE A 848 -14.67 22.12 -24.11
CA PHE A 848 -14.04 23.43 -23.90
C PHE A 848 -12.55 23.28 -23.54
N SER A 849 -12.21 22.42 -22.60
CA SER A 849 -10.82 22.18 -22.19
C SER A 849 -9.95 21.73 -23.37
N ARG A 850 -10.49 20.90 -24.24
CA ARG A 850 -9.78 20.45 -25.44
C ARG A 850 -9.68 21.54 -26.50
N ALA A 851 -10.75 22.31 -26.74
CA ALA A 851 -10.76 23.45 -27.68
C ALA A 851 -9.72 24.51 -27.30
N VAL A 852 -9.50 24.74 -26.00
CA VAL A 852 -8.46 25.66 -25.49
C VAL A 852 -7.07 25.26 -25.98
N ILE A 853 -6.78 23.97 -26.12
CA ILE A 853 -5.48 23.48 -26.62
C ILE A 853 -5.43 23.48 -28.14
N GLU A 854 -6.47 22.94 -28.78
CA GLU A 854 -6.52 22.79 -30.24
C GLU A 854 -6.52 24.13 -30.99
N MET A 855 -7.03 25.22 -30.41
CA MET A 855 -7.04 26.54 -31.03
C MET A 855 -5.65 27.20 -31.08
N LEU A 856 -4.67 26.74 -30.28
CA LEU A 856 -3.37 27.39 -30.13
C LEU A 856 -2.59 27.45 -31.44
N ARG A 857 -2.59 26.36 -32.20
CA ARG A 857 -1.86 26.27 -33.47
C ARG A 857 -2.49 27.12 -34.58
N PRO A 858 -3.81 27.03 -34.88
CA PRO A 858 -4.45 27.87 -35.88
C PRO A 858 -4.37 29.36 -35.54
N LEU A 859 -4.28 29.75 -34.28
CA LEU A 859 -4.07 31.11 -33.81
C LEU A 859 -2.61 31.59 -33.88
N GLU A 860 -1.67 30.66 -34.22
CA GLU A 860 -0.23 30.91 -34.16
C GLU A 860 0.23 31.46 -32.79
N PHE A 861 -0.46 31.00 -31.71
CA PHE A 861 -0.22 31.44 -30.36
C PHE A 861 0.00 30.25 -29.42
N VAL A 862 1.25 29.87 -29.18
CA VAL A 862 1.61 28.93 -28.14
C VAL A 862 2.02 29.73 -26.91
N PRO A 863 1.26 29.66 -25.80
CA PRO A 863 1.58 30.39 -24.56
C PRO A 863 2.76 29.75 -23.82
N ASP A 864 3.43 30.55 -22.98
CA ASP A 864 4.36 30.02 -21.99
C ASP A 864 3.61 29.41 -20.79
N VAL A 865 2.42 29.98 -20.46
CA VAL A 865 1.57 29.57 -19.38
C VAL A 865 0.12 29.52 -19.82
N ILE A 866 -0.59 28.41 -19.53
CA ILE A 866 -2.06 28.36 -19.56
C ILE A 866 -2.55 28.40 -18.11
N HIS A 867 -3.26 29.48 -17.75
CA HIS A 867 -3.87 29.64 -16.45
C HIS A 867 -5.35 29.26 -16.51
N VAL A 868 -5.72 28.19 -15.88
CA VAL A 868 -7.07 27.60 -15.87
C VAL A 868 -7.78 27.89 -14.56
N HIS A 869 -9.10 28.03 -14.62
CA HIS A 869 -9.92 28.43 -13.48
C HIS A 869 -11.06 27.42 -13.24
N ASP A 870 -11.15 26.89 -12.03
CA ASP A 870 -12.15 25.93 -11.53
C ASP A 870 -12.27 24.67 -12.40
N TRP A 871 -13.19 23.78 -12.02
CA TRP A 871 -13.41 22.48 -12.65
C TRP A 871 -13.69 22.52 -14.15
N HIS A 872 -14.25 23.61 -14.65
CA HIS A 872 -14.62 23.79 -16.05
C HIS A 872 -13.42 23.75 -17.03
N THR A 873 -12.22 23.99 -16.51
CA THR A 873 -10.98 24.02 -17.31
C THR A 873 -9.88 23.17 -16.70
N ALA A 874 -10.16 22.51 -15.59
CA ALA A 874 -9.18 21.72 -14.84
C ALA A 874 -8.62 20.51 -15.61
N LEU A 875 -9.29 20.04 -16.66
CA LEU A 875 -8.78 18.97 -17.52
C LEU A 875 -7.68 19.42 -18.49
N VAL A 876 -7.45 20.72 -18.70
CA VAL A 876 -6.39 21.22 -19.60
C VAL A 876 -5.01 20.71 -19.22
N PRO A 877 -4.54 20.74 -17.97
CA PRO A 877 -3.27 20.15 -17.56
C PRO A 877 -3.16 18.67 -17.92
N ASN A 878 -4.18 17.87 -17.60
CA ASN A 878 -4.21 16.43 -17.85
C ASN A 878 -4.18 16.12 -19.36
N LEU A 879 -4.92 16.87 -20.16
CA LEU A 879 -4.90 16.73 -21.60
C LEU A 879 -3.52 17.05 -22.19
N LEU A 880 -2.89 18.17 -21.78
CA LEU A 880 -1.54 18.53 -22.21
C LEU A 880 -0.53 17.44 -21.89
N GLU A 881 -0.53 16.96 -20.65
CA GLU A 881 0.41 15.94 -20.20
C GLU A 881 0.21 14.59 -20.89
N ARG A 882 -1.04 14.18 -21.14
CA ARG A 882 -1.35 12.82 -21.61
C ARG A 882 -1.54 12.71 -23.12
N LEU A 883 -2.14 13.70 -23.76
CA LEU A 883 -2.45 13.62 -25.19
C LEU A 883 -1.47 14.44 -26.06
N TYR A 884 -0.85 15.47 -25.49
CA TYR A 884 0.04 16.37 -26.25
C TYR A 884 1.50 16.34 -25.77
N ALA A 885 1.89 15.40 -24.89
CA ALA A 885 3.25 15.27 -24.37
C ALA A 885 4.32 15.10 -25.47
N SER A 886 3.98 14.48 -26.58
CA SER A 886 4.88 14.29 -27.72
C SER A 886 4.98 15.51 -28.64
N ASP A 887 4.15 16.54 -28.44
CA ASP A 887 4.18 17.77 -29.24
C ASP A 887 5.29 18.72 -28.75
N PRO A 888 6.32 19.01 -29.54
CA PRO A 888 7.48 19.79 -29.09
C PRO A 888 7.16 21.23 -28.65
N ALA A 889 6.04 21.81 -29.10
CA ALA A 889 5.62 23.14 -28.71
C ALA A 889 4.74 23.12 -27.46
N LEU A 890 3.78 22.18 -27.40
CA LEU A 890 2.80 22.10 -26.31
C LEU A 890 3.37 21.43 -25.04
N SER A 891 4.33 20.53 -25.19
CA SER A 891 4.98 19.85 -24.04
C SER A 891 5.80 20.78 -23.12
N ARG A 892 6.02 22.04 -23.56
CA ARG A 892 6.75 23.06 -22.79
C ARG A 892 5.84 24.05 -22.08
N VAL A 893 4.54 24.00 -22.33
CA VAL A 893 3.57 24.93 -21.78
C VAL A 893 3.37 24.59 -20.30
N ALA A 894 3.64 25.56 -19.42
CA ALA A 894 3.34 25.44 -18.01
C ALA A 894 1.84 25.66 -17.75
N THR A 895 1.31 25.02 -16.71
CA THR A 895 -0.10 25.20 -16.33
C THR A 895 -0.21 25.71 -14.89
N VAL A 896 -1.19 26.58 -14.66
CA VAL A 896 -1.58 27.07 -13.34
C VAL A 896 -3.08 26.86 -13.19
N LEU A 897 -3.51 26.20 -12.12
CA LEU A 897 -4.93 26.04 -11.77
C LEU A 897 -5.27 26.93 -10.57
N THR A 898 -6.30 27.79 -10.72
CA THR A 898 -6.87 28.54 -9.60
C THR A 898 -8.26 28.01 -9.26
N LEU A 899 -8.44 27.61 -8.01
CA LEU A 899 -9.71 27.17 -7.46
C LEU A 899 -10.37 28.33 -6.71
N HIS A 900 -11.58 28.74 -7.13
CA HIS A 900 -12.34 29.81 -6.51
C HIS A 900 -13.36 29.27 -5.50
N ASN A 901 -13.87 28.07 -5.75
CA ASN A 901 -14.87 27.45 -4.89
C ASN A 901 -14.74 25.91 -4.88
N LEU A 902 -14.23 25.38 -3.78
CA LEU A 902 -14.05 23.93 -3.60
C LEU A 902 -15.39 23.15 -3.46
N ALA A 903 -16.52 23.84 -3.24
CA ALA A 903 -17.82 23.17 -3.15
C ALA A 903 -18.33 22.71 -4.54
N PHE A 904 -17.77 23.24 -5.63
CA PHE A 904 -18.13 22.86 -7.02
C PHE A 904 -16.94 22.20 -7.69
N GLN A 905 -16.89 20.88 -7.68
CA GLN A 905 -15.74 20.11 -8.14
C GLN A 905 -15.90 19.56 -9.57
N GLY A 906 -17.07 19.74 -10.20
CA GLY A 906 -17.35 19.13 -11.50
C GLY A 906 -17.38 17.61 -11.40
N VAL A 907 -18.26 17.09 -10.55
CA VAL A 907 -18.42 15.65 -10.28
C VAL A 907 -19.39 15.04 -11.27
N PHE A 908 -18.91 14.07 -12.05
CA PHE A 908 -19.68 13.44 -13.13
C PHE A 908 -19.46 11.92 -13.12
N GLY A 909 -20.20 11.18 -13.94
CA GLY A 909 -20.00 9.75 -14.12
C GLY A 909 -18.74 9.39 -14.93
N PRO A 910 -18.29 8.11 -14.92
CA PRO A 910 -17.06 7.63 -15.58
C PRO A 910 -17.00 7.90 -17.08
N ARG A 911 -18.15 8.02 -17.75
CA ARG A 911 -18.24 8.35 -19.18
C ARG A 911 -17.47 9.62 -19.55
N SER A 912 -17.29 10.53 -18.59
CA SER A 912 -16.61 11.81 -18.81
C SER A 912 -15.14 11.64 -19.19
N LEU A 913 -14.47 10.59 -18.70
CA LEU A 913 -13.09 10.25 -19.09
C LEU A 913 -13.03 9.69 -20.52
N GLY A 914 -14.01 8.89 -20.92
CA GLY A 914 -14.14 8.44 -22.31
C GLY A 914 -14.38 9.61 -23.25
N LEU A 915 -15.20 10.60 -22.85
CA LEU A 915 -15.41 11.84 -23.59
C LEU A 915 -14.11 12.65 -23.75
N ALA A 916 -13.27 12.66 -22.72
CA ALA A 916 -11.96 13.31 -22.73
C ALA A 916 -10.85 12.49 -23.42
N GLU A 917 -11.11 11.22 -23.76
CA GLU A 917 -10.12 10.22 -24.22
C GLU A 917 -8.98 10.02 -23.20
N LEU A 918 -9.29 10.17 -21.91
CA LEU A 918 -8.37 10.02 -20.80
C LEU A 918 -8.56 8.70 -20.03
N ASP A 919 -9.58 7.91 -20.36
CA ASP A 919 -9.91 6.60 -19.79
C ASP A 919 -8.74 5.59 -19.85
N ARG A 920 -8.00 5.59 -20.96
CA ARG A 920 -6.81 4.75 -21.18
C ARG A 920 -5.58 5.13 -20.34
N TRP A 921 -5.59 6.25 -19.64
CA TRP A 921 -4.44 6.77 -18.90
C TRP A 921 -4.49 6.50 -17.39
N GLY A 922 -5.49 5.76 -16.92
CA GLY A 922 -5.61 5.37 -15.52
C GLY A 922 -5.74 6.57 -14.56
N LEU A 923 -6.35 7.65 -15.00
CA LEU A 923 -6.61 8.85 -14.19
C LEU A 923 -7.69 8.60 -13.13
N ILE A 924 -8.58 7.62 -13.34
CA ILE A 924 -9.31 7.00 -12.24
C ILE A 924 -8.39 5.95 -11.62
N ARG A 925 -7.87 6.22 -10.43
CA ARG A 925 -7.09 5.22 -9.70
C ARG A 925 -7.94 4.06 -9.14
N VAL A 926 -9.25 4.20 -9.14
CA VAL A 926 -10.21 3.18 -8.70
C VAL A 926 -11.21 2.93 -9.84
N GLY A 927 -10.75 2.35 -10.92
CA GLY A 927 -11.65 1.72 -11.87
C GLY A 927 -12.08 0.36 -11.32
N ILE A 928 -12.92 0.34 -10.30
CA ILE A 928 -13.65 -0.86 -9.93
C ILE A 928 -14.94 -0.83 -10.75
N PRO A 929 -15.05 -1.66 -11.81
CA PRO A 929 -16.28 -1.74 -12.57
C PRO A 929 -17.42 -2.07 -11.58
N HIS A 930 -18.52 -1.29 -11.63
CA HIS A 930 -19.75 -1.48 -10.85
C HIS A 930 -19.90 -0.75 -9.52
N LEU A 931 -18.92 0.01 -9.03
CA LEU A 931 -19.20 1.01 -8.01
C LEU A 931 -19.68 2.29 -8.71
N ASP A 932 -20.55 3.07 -8.03
CA ASP A 932 -21.09 4.34 -8.55
C ASP A 932 -19.92 5.34 -8.67
N ASP A 933 -19.08 5.13 -9.69
CA ASP A 933 -17.88 5.91 -9.92
C ASP A 933 -18.26 7.33 -10.30
N VAL A 934 -17.77 8.28 -9.56
CA VAL A 934 -17.81 9.69 -9.91
C VAL A 934 -16.41 10.16 -10.29
N VAL A 935 -16.34 11.02 -11.27
CA VAL A 935 -15.12 11.68 -11.71
C VAL A 935 -15.20 13.13 -11.29
N SER A 936 -14.29 13.57 -10.43
CA SER A 936 -14.10 14.98 -10.14
C SER A 936 -13.11 15.58 -11.13
N PHE A 937 -13.49 16.66 -11.81
CA PHE A 937 -12.58 17.35 -12.72
C PHE A 937 -11.50 18.16 -11.99
N LEU A 938 -11.66 18.40 -10.70
CA LEU A 938 -10.66 19.08 -9.87
C LEU A 938 -9.66 18.13 -9.21
N GLY A 939 -10.00 16.85 -9.03
CA GLY A 939 -9.16 15.99 -8.23
C GLY A 939 -8.86 14.60 -8.74
#